data_6ba20fb55a78478fbdec0903c85b1a7d
#
_entry.id   6ba20fb55a78478fbdec0903c85b1a7d
#
_cell.length_a   1.000
_cell.length_b   1.000
_cell.length_c   1.000
_cell.angle_alpha   90.00
_cell.angle_beta   90.00
_cell.angle_gamma   90.00
#
_symmetry.space_group_name_H-M   'P 1'
#
loop_
_entity.id
_entity.type
_entity.pdbx_description
1 polymer ?
#
loop_
_entity_poly.entity_id
_entity_poly.type
_entity_poly.pdbx_seq_one_letter_code
_entity_poly.pdbx_strand_id
1 'polypeptide(L)'
;MGNGITKEDIDRFLSGTDPMEHIIKIEGSYDDDKMTIIFRGKNNKLKILTDNFYPFVWSKQSAARKLFNGDRKLLKERMAMYGIGCKGLRVADDEGNIHPRMENGYRVMFYAKFAMSYKKFMDFFKEAGRPIYPTQNDANYGLREFIAVAPTEQYMIYTGRRMFKGYDDYDDLIRMSWDLETEGLDPHIHAISQIGIRTNKGFEKIITIDGEGEEKFKNEIIGLKEFFEIIYREQPDIIAGYNTENFDWYFIDERLKLHGSSLLDFTKKLFYDRGIYKKKKQQVLKLGGEMEYYYPTIMWGHNIVDALFAVRRAQAIDSNMKKATLKYICAYSKMNKPNRVYVPGKEINTTWLDLTPTYAFNNTDGEWFKIDDKRLEKTFTNDNGAEYPLYTLNNKTLVNNKTGKEYEITTGRYIIQRYLLDDLWETDKVENRYNQPNFLVGKMLPVSYEKMCTMGTAAIWKYIMMAWSYQHDLAIPELIETKKFTGGLSRLLKVGYVDRIVKLDYNSLYPSIILTFGIKSPIDIMGVMNALLEYILTQREHYKGLKAQYGKEADELKEKLKGMTDDSEIKKTKEAIAQLSSQKAMADKMQLPLKITGNGFFGSYGSGSVFPWSDLECAEETTCRGRQMLRLMISHFSTLGSFNTDTPNNDYNYHPIVGDSFTGDTPVFIKYDNNNLIDIKPISELIDIDYIDKDVLGREYDTTEKDYSVLCRSGWCKPSYIYRHKTNKKLYRIADIHNGKDCISDITEDHSLFNDDMQKIKPSDINESTKLEYKSPLFCKKGNKISEEKFRKLLDFTVKFPIKIPIEVLNSDVNTRNKFAVELSKKLKQPITIENYSKVFVAGFNFL
;
A
#
# COMPACT_ATOMS: atom_id res chain seq x y z
N MET A 1 15.78 29.53 7.45
CA MET A 1 14.62 29.58 8.34
C MET A 1 13.89 30.89 8.07
N GLY A 2 12.62 30.80 7.64
CA GLY A 2 11.82 32.00 7.35
C GLY A 2 11.23 32.60 8.61
N ASN A 3 11.27 33.91 8.69
CA ASN A 3 10.45 34.77 9.54
C ASN A 3 10.33 34.39 11.05
N GLY A 4 11.44 34.15 11.74
CA GLY A 4 11.44 34.06 13.21
C GLY A 4 10.89 32.79 13.86
N ILE A 5 10.41 31.80 13.07
CA ILE A 5 9.96 30.49 13.61
C ILE A 5 11.19 29.67 13.99
N THR A 6 11.31 29.31 15.25
CA THR A 6 12.42 28.51 15.76
C THR A 6 12.12 27.01 15.66
N LYS A 7 13.16 26.19 15.76
CA LYS A 7 13.03 24.74 15.82
C LYS A 7 12.25 24.32 17.06
N GLU A 8 12.44 25.01 18.17
CA GLU A 8 11.76 24.79 19.45
C GLU A 8 10.27 25.11 19.35
N ASP A 9 9.88 26.13 18.58
CA ASP A 9 8.47 26.45 18.33
C ASP A 9 7.77 25.33 17.56
N ILE A 10 8.46 24.77 16.55
CA ILE A 10 7.94 23.66 15.75
C ILE A 10 7.82 22.41 16.61
N ASP A 11 8.86 22.08 17.39
CA ASP A 11 8.86 20.91 18.25
C ASP A 11 7.73 20.98 19.29
N ARG A 12 7.60 22.12 19.97
CA ARG A 12 6.51 22.38 20.93
C ARG A 12 5.12 22.30 20.27
N PHE A 13 4.99 22.81 19.06
CA PHE A 13 3.74 22.76 18.31
C PHE A 13 3.36 21.33 17.94
N LEU A 14 4.29 20.56 17.37
CA LEU A 14 4.06 19.17 16.98
C LEU A 14 3.81 18.27 18.20
N SER A 15 4.60 18.44 19.27
CA SER A 15 4.43 17.69 20.53
C SER A 15 3.15 18.05 21.28
N GLY A 16 2.47 19.13 20.87
CA GLY A 16 1.29 19.68 21.55
C GLY A 16 1.62 20.50 22.79
N THR A 17 0.90 21.60 22.99
CA THR A 17 1.14 22.57 24.06
C THR A 17 0.57 22.13 25.42
N ASP A 18 -0.42 21.24 25.43
CA ASP A 18 -0.98 20.66 26.67
C ASP A 18 -0.02 19.62 27.26
N PRO A 19 0.27 19.67 28.58
CA PRO A 19 1.21 18.75 29.22
C PRO A 19 0.63 17.35 29.47
N MET A 20 -0.66 17.12 29.28
CA MET A 20 -1.30 15.83 29.56
C MET A 20 -0.71 14.71 28.72
N GLU A 21 -0.31 13.64 29.38
CA GLU A 21 0.32 12.44 28.78
C GLU A 21 -0.59 11.21 28.85
N HIS A 22 -0.20 10.18 28.11
CA HIS A 22 -0.83 8.85 28.10
C HIS A 22 -2.32 8.88 27.68
N ILE A 23 -2.71 9.88 26.88
CA ILE A 23 -4.04 9.92 26.27
C ILE A 23 -4.16 8.83 25.24
N ILE A 24 -5.13 7.93 25.43
CA ILE A 24 -5.41 6.81 24.53
C ILE A 24 -6.47 7.22 23.52
N LYS A 25 -7.52 7.93 23.95
CA LYS A 25 -8.60 8.34 23.10
C LYS A 25 -9.23 9.62 23.59
N ILE A 26 -9.68 10.44 22.64
CA ILE A 26 -10.50 11.62 22.90
C ILE A 26 -11.79 11.45 22.09
N GLU A 27 -12.92 11.50 22.78
CA GLU A 27 -14.23 11.32 22.18
C GLU A 27 -15.16 12.48 22.50
N GLY A 28 -15.89 12.92 21.49
CA GLY A 28 -16.94 13.90 21.62
C GLY A 28 -18.17 13.49 20.83
N SER A 29 -19.33 13.60 21.45
CA SER A 29 -20.61 13.49 20.77
C SER A 29 -21.01 14.85 20.16
N TYR A 30 -21.82 14.81 19.11
CA TYR A 30 -22.43 16.01 18.55
C TYR A 30 -23.44 16.66 19.51
N ASP A 31 -24.02 15.89 20.39
CA ASP A 31 -25.09 16.30 21.31
C ASP A 31 -24.55 16.72 22.70
N ASP A 32 -23.32 16.31 23.05
CA ASP A 32 -22.72 16.61 24.35
C ASP A 32 -21.95 17.94 24.33
N ASP A 33 -22.00 18.68 25.42
CA ASP A 33 -21.25 19.93 25.67
C ASP A 33 -19.87 19.65 26.31
N LYS A 34 -19.50 18.37 26.42
CA LYS A 34 -18.26 17.88 27.01
C LYS A 34 -17.54 16.91 26.09
N MET A 35 -16.24 16.92 26.19
CA MET A 35 -15.35 15.93 25.61
C MET A 35 -14.95 14.92 26.68
N THR A 36 -14.80 13.69 26.28
CA THR A 36 -14.28 12.61 27.13
C THR A 36 -12.85 12.28 26.73
N ILE A 37 -11.94 12.37 27.68
CA ILE A 37 -10.54 12.04 27.52
C ILE A 37 -10.28 10.73 28.28
N ILE A 38 -9.84 9.73 27.57
CA ILE A 38 -9.50 8.40 28.09
C ILE A 38 -7.99 8.28 28.09
N PHE A 39 -7.39 8.00 29.25
CA PHE A 39 -5.95 7.97 29.43
C PHE A 39 -5.54 6.91 30.45
N ARG A 40 -4.27 6.49 30.42
CA ARG A 40 -3.73 5.58 31.41
C ARG A 40 -3.12 6.33 32.57
N GLY A 41 -3.56 5.99 33.75
CA GLY A 41 -2.96 6.48 34.99
C GLY A 41 -1.65 5.77 35.35
N LYS A 42 -0.95 6.24 36.41
CA LYS A 42 0.33 5.67 36.86
C LYS A 42 0.29 4.16 37.19
N ASN A 43 -0.88 3.62 37.48
CA ASN A 43 -1.09 2.19 37.71
C ASN A 43 -1.46 1.41 36.44
N ASN A 44 -1.29 2.00 35.26
CA ASN A 44 -1.64 1.47 33.97
C ASN A 44 -3.14 1.14 33.76
N LYS A 45 -4.03 1.63 34.64
CA LYS A 45 -5.49 1.50 34.47
C LYS A 45 -6.04 2.65 33.66
N LEU A 46 -7.03 2.36 32.83
CA LEU A 46 -7.79 3.39 32.11
C LEU A 46 -8.51 4.31 33.11
N LYS A 47 -8.43 5.59 32.85
CA LYS A 47 -9.13 6.65 33.56
C LYS A 47 -9.87 7.52 32.57
N ILE A 48 -10.95 8.12 33.04
CA ILE A 48 -11.81 8.99 32.25
C ILE A 48 -11.79 10.37 32.88
N LEU A 49 -11.55 11.38 32.07
CA LEU A 49 -11.70 12.79 32.39
C LEU A 49 -12.72 13.39 31.43
N THR A 50 -13.62 14.20 31.91
CA THR A 50 -14.53 15.02 31.09
C THR A 50 -14.08 16.47 31.14
N ASP A 51 -14.08 17.14 29.98
CA ASP A 51 -13.69 18.53 29.82
C ASP A 51 -14.73 19.28 28.98
N ASN A 52 -14.82 20.59 29.15
CA ASN A 52 -15.79 21.42 28.42
C ASN A 52 -15.44 21.53 26.95
N PHE A 53 -16.44 21.51 26.10
CA PHE A 53 -16.27 21.64 24.67
C PHE A 53 -16.69 23.02 24.17
N TYR A 54 -15.82 23.66 23.38
CA TYR A 54 -16.01 24.99 22.81
C TYR A 54 -15.91 24.91 21.28
N PRO A 55 -17.00 24.59 20.56
CA PRO A 55 -16.98 24.46 19.12
C PRO A 55 -16.65 25.78 18.42
N PHE A 56 -16.00 25.63 17.25
CA PHE A 56 -15.67 26.75 16.37
C PHE A 56 -15.73 26.35 14.89
N VAL A 57 -15.79 27.38 14.01
CA VAL A 57 -15.80 27.18 12.57
C VAL A 57 -15.16 28.36 11.85
N TRP A 58 -14.40 28.09 10.80
CA TRP A 58 -13.91 29.13 9.89
C TRP A 58 -14.95 29.44 8.82
N SER A 59 -15.12 30.70 8.50
CA SER A 59 -16.10 31.22 7.54
C SER A 59 -15.46 32.16 6.54
N LYS A 60 -15.91 32.12 5.29
CA LYS A 60 -15.68 33.22 4.34
C LYS A 60 -16.39 34.45 4.84
N GLN A 61 -15.79 35.62 4.64
CA GLN A 61 -16.44 36.91 5.04
C GLN A 61 -17.77 37.13 4.32
N SER A 62 -17.84 36.72 3.04
CA SER A 62 -19.08 36.79 2.25
C SER A 62 -20.20 35.95 2.85
N ALA A 63 -19.90 34.77 3.38
CA ALA A 63 -20.89 33.93 4.06
C ALA A 63 -21.31 34.51 5.42
N ALA A 64 -20.33 34.96 6.20
CA ALA A 64 -20.61 35.62 7.48
C ALA A 64 -21.55 36.85 7.33
N ARG A 65 -21.38 37.65 6.27
CA ARG A 65 -22.26 38.80 5.95
C ARG A 65 -23.67 38.41 5.52
N LYS A 66 -23.88 37.19 5.06
CA LYS A 66 -25.18 36.67 4.61
C LYS A 66 -25.96 35.95 5.70
N LEU A 67 -25.40 35.77 6.91
CA LEU A 67 -26.14 35.20 8.02
C LEU A 67 -27.36 36.09 8.36
N PHE A 68 -28.49 35.46 8.63
CA PHE A 68 -29.77 36.14 8.86
C PHE A 68 -30.13 37.14 7.74
N ASN A 69 -29.88 36.79 6.50
CA ASN A 69 -30.10 37.63 5.31
C ASN A 69 -29.38 38.99 5.36
N GLY A 70 -28.27 39.07 6.11
CA GLY A 70 -27.48 40.31 6.26
C GLY A 70 -27.96 41.27 7.36
N ASP A 71 -29.00 40.92 8.12
CA ASP A 71 -29.44 41.70 9.24
C ASP A 71 -28.42 41.63 10.38
N ARG A 72 -27.63 42.69 10.53
CA ARG A 72 -26.60 42.82 11.55
C ARG A 72 -27.11 42.90 12.98
N LYS A 73 -28.33 43.48 13.17
CA LYS A 73 -28.93 43.62 14.50
C LYS A 73 -29.40 42.26 14.97
N LEU A 74 -30.14 41.55 14.15
CA LEU A 74 -30.61 40.20 14.43
C LEU A 74 -29.41 39.25 14.64
N LEU A 75 -28.36 39.34 13.79
CA LEU A 75 -27.14 38.55 13.96
C LEU A 75 -26.51 38.74 15.34
N LYS A 76 -26.37 40.01 15.82
CA LYS A 76 -25.81 40.30 17.15
C LYS A 76 -26.70 39.78 18.28
N GLU A 77 -28.00 39.93 18.18
CA GLU A 77 -28.97 39.41 19.16
C GLU A 77 -28.90 37.89 19.25
N ARG A 78 -28.88 37.19 18.11
CA ARG A 78 -28.81 35.72 18.06
C ARG A 78 -27.44 35.20 18.51
N MET A 79 -26.34 35.86 18.13
CA MET A 79 -25.01 35.50 18.65
C MET A 79 -24.96 35.61 20.17
N ALA A 80 -25.56 36.68 20.77
CA ALA A 80 -25.62 36.82 22.22
C ALA A 80 -26.46 35.70 22.86
N MET A 81 -27.63 35.39 22.28
CA MET A 81 -28.54 34.38 22.78
C MET A 81 -27.91 32.97 22.75
N TYR A 82 -27.20 32.63 21.65
CA TYR A 82 -26.52 31.36 21.52
C TYR A 82 -25.17 31.32 22.26
N GLY A 83 -24.65 32.44 22.74
CA GLY A 83 -23.32 32.53 23.35
C GLY A 83 -22.17 32.31 22.33
N ILE A 84 -22.38 32.82 21.11
CA ILE A 84 -21.40 32.72 20.03
C ILE A 84 -20.61 34.03 19.91
N GLY A 85 -19.31 33.94 19.74
CA GLY A 85 -18.41 35.01 19.36
C GLY A 85 -17.99 34.92 17.90
N CYS A 86 -17.51 36.04 17.33
CA CYS A 86 -16.80 36.00 16.07
C CYS A 86 -15.58 36.92 16.13
N LYS A 87 -14.51 36.52 15.39
CA LYS A 87 -13.30 37.34 15.20
C LYS A 87 -12.82 37.28 13.77
N GLY A 88 -12.18 38.38 13.32
CA GLY A 88 -11.42 38.40 12.09
C GLY A 88 -10.07 37.73 12.28
N LEU A 89 -9.60 37.12 11.23
CA LEU A 89 -8.32 36.39 11.19
C LEU A 89 -7.34 37.13 10.29
N ARG A 90 -6.05 37.03 10.58
CA ARG A 90 -4.98 37.64 9.81
C ARG A 90 -4.90 36.99 8.41
N VAL A 91 -4.82 37.83 7.37
CA VAL A 91 -4.74 37.44 5.96
C VAL A 91 -3.46 37.94 5.28
N ALA A 92 -2.80 38.96 5.86
CA ALA A 92 -1.59 39.56 5.32
C ALA A 92 -0.32 38.86 5.86
N ASP A 93 0.71 38.84 5.06
CA ASP A 93 2.06 38.47 5.50
C ASP A 93 2.66 39.57 6.43
N ASP A 94 3.92 39.42 6.81
CA ASP A 94 4.62 40.38 7.69
C ASP A 94 4.91 41.71 6.99
N GLU A 95 4.87 41.73 5.65
CA GLU A 95 5.07 42.92 4.83
C GLU A 95 3.75 43.65 4.50
N GLY A 96 2.62 43.07 4.89
CA GLY A 96 1.29 43.60 4.65
C GLY A 96 0.67 43.18 3.31
N ASN A 97 1.29 42.30 2.55
CA ASN A 97 0.73 41.80 1.29
C ASN A 97 -0.37 40.79 1.54
N ILE A 98 -1.43 40.87 0.72
CA ILE A 98 -2.57 39.96 0.81
C ILE A 98 -2.72 39.19 -0.51
N HIS A 99 -2.54 37.91 -0.44
CA HIS A 99 -2.79 37.01 -1.59
C HIS A 99 -4.31 36.86 -1.82
N PRO A 100 -4.81 36.87 -3.09
CA PRO A 100 -6.25 36.76 -3.39
C PRO A 100 -6.94 35.56 -2.76
N ARG A 101 -6.28 34.39 -2.66
CA ARG A 101 -6.83 33.21 -2.00
C ARG A 101 -6.93 33.33 -0.47
N MET A 102 -6.14 34.19 0.16
CA MET A 102 -6.27 34.56 1.57
C MET A 102 -7.41 35.55 1.77
N GLU A 103 -7.51 36.54 0.88
CA GLU A 103 -8.59 37.53 0.89
C GLU A 103 -9.96 36.89 0.70
N ASN A 104 -10.13 35.98 -0.26
CA ASN A 104 -11.34 35.20 -0.53
C ASN A 104 -11.47 33.96 0.35
N GLY A 105 -10.52 33.72 1.20
CA GLY A 105 -10.46 32.59 2.11
C GLY A 105 -11.37 32.71 3.33
N TYR A 106 -11.11 31.83 4.28
CA TYR A 106 -11.91 31.71 5.50
C TYR A 106 -11.30 32.59 6.58
N ARG A 107 -11.62 33.90 6.51
CA ARG A 107 -10.99 34.96 7.30
C ARG A 107 -11.83 35.44 8.51
N VAL A 108 -12.90 34.71 8.82
CA VAL A 108 -13.74 34.94 10.00
C VAL A 108 -13.84 33.63 10.77
N MET A 109 -13.67 33.69 12.08
CA MET A 109 -13.89 32.53 12.96
C MET A 109 -15.10 32.83 13.86
N PHE A 110 -16.08 31.91 13.81
CA PHE A 110 -17.13 31.83 14.83
C PHE A 110 -16.73 30.81 15.89
N TYR A 111 -16.95 31.13 17.16
CA TYR A 111 -16.58 30.26 18.28
C TYR A 111 -17.58 30.36 19.41
N ALA A 112 -17.73 29.30 20.19
CA ALA A 112 -18.52 29.27 21.40
C ALA A 112 -17.84 30.04 22.54
N LYS A 113 -18.54 30.94 23.22
CA LYS A 113 -18.03 31.65 24.40
C LYS A 113 -18.16 30.82 25.69
N PHE A 114 -19.07 29.86 25.69
CA PHE A 114 -19.37 28.95 26.79
C PHE A 114 -19.35 27.51 26.25
N ALA A 115 -19.19 26.55 27.14
CA ALA A 115 -19.31 25.14 26.77
C ALA A 115 -20.70 24.88 26.16
N MET A 116 -20.69 24.22 24.99
CA MET A 116 -21.93 23.83 24.33
C MET A 116 -21.73 22.66 23.42
N SER A 117 -22.79 21.90 23.13
CA SER A 117 -22.76 20.85 22.16
C SER A 117 -22.54 21.38 20.74
N TYR A 118 -21.88 20.55 19.91
CA TYR A 118 -21.66 20.90 18.51
C TYR A 118 -22.97 21.08 17.75
N LYS A 119 -23.99 20.29 18.08
CA LYS A 119 -25.34 20.42 17.53
C LYS A 119 -25.95 21.80 17.80
N LYS A 120 -25.93 22.25 19.08
CA LYS A 120 -26.42 23.57 19.46
C LYS A 120 -25.67 24.70 18.72
N PHE A 121 -24.36 24.57 18.58
CA PHE A 121 -23.55 25.50 17.81
C PHE A 121 -23.95 25.51 16.32
N MET A 122 -24.24 24.33 15.72
CA MET A 122 -24.67 24.20 14.31
C MET A 122 -26.11 24.70 14.09
N ASP A 123 -26.98 24.58 15.10
CA ASP A 123 -28.37 25.10 15.05
C ASP A 123 -28.42 26.62 14.85
N PHE A 124 -27.46 27.36 15.38
CA PHE A 124 -27.30 28.79 15.08
C PHE A 124 -27.15 29.07 13.57
N PHE A 125 -26.27 28.30 12.88
CA PHE A 125 -26.08 28.49 11.44
C PHE A 125 -27.27 28.02 10.62
N LYS A 126 -27.97 26.99 11.10
CA LYS A 126 -29.21 26.51 10.51
C LYS A 126 -30.33 27.59 10.61
N GLU A 127 -30.49 28.17 11.78
CA GLU A 127 -31.42 29.28 11.99
C GLU A 127 -31.03 30.50 11.16
N ALA A 128 -29.74 30.76 10.99
CA ALA A 128 -29.22 31.82 10.15
C ALA A 128 -29.37 31.59 8.63
N GLY A 129 -30.04 30.50 8.23
CA GLY A 129 -30.24 30.13 6.82
C GLY A 129 -28.99 29.59 6.12
N ARG A 130 -27.95 29.23 6.86
CA ARG A 130 -26.66 28.76 6.35
C ARG A 130 -26.19 27.52 7.09
N PRO A 131 -26.86 26.36 6.91
CA PRO A 131 -26.50 25.14 7.62
C PRO A 131 -25.08 24.69 7.27
N ILE A 132 -24.32 24.28 8.28
CA ILE A 132 -22.97 23.73 8.13
C ILE A 132 -23.03 22.21 8.26
N TYR A 133 -22.38 21.50 7.36
CA TYR A 133 -22.30 20.04 7.35
C TYR A 133 -20.84 19.60 7.54
N PRO A 134 -20.47 19.09 8.72
CA PRO A 134 -19.06 18.84 9.06
C PRO A 134 -18.40 17.68 8.31
N THR A 135 -19.19 16.85 7.63
CA THR A 135 -18.71 15.57 7.06
C THR A 135 -18.96 15.45 5.55
N GLN A 136 -19.21 16.53 4.83
CA GLN A 136 -19.53 16.38 3.43
C GLN A 136 -18.28 16.22 2.56
N ASN A 137 -18.18 15.03 1.92
CA ASN A 137 -17.50 14.84 0.66
C ASN A 137 -18.35 15.49 -0.45
N ASP A 138 -18.50 16.81 -0.43
CA ASP A 138 -19.26 17.50 -1.47
C ASP A 138 -18.41 17.68 -2.71
N ALA A 139 -18.95 17.22 -3.86
CA ALA A 139 -18.38 17.45 -5.18
C ALA A 139 -18.27 18.95 -5.54
N ASN A 140 -18.87 19.84 -4.76
CA ASN A 140 -18.88 21.29 -4.94
C ASN A 140 -17.88 22.00 -4.02
N TYR A 141 -16.61 21.62 -4.07
CA TYR A 141 -15.55 22.19 -3.23
C TYR A 141 -15.38 23.72 -3.38
N GLY A 142 -15.65 24.28 -4.53
CA GLY A 142 -15.52 25.72 -4.79
C GLY A 142 -16.55 26.60 -4.09
N LEU A 143 -17.64 26.04 -3.54
CA LEU A 143 -18.74 26.76 -2.90
C LEU A 143 -18.75 26.64 -1.39
N ARG A 144 -17.77 26.03 -0.75
CA ARG A 144 -17.75 25.93 0.72
C ARG A 144 -17.64 27.31 1.35
N GLU A 145 -18.70 27.73 2.00
CA GLU A 145 -18.75 28.98 2.75
C GLU A 145 -18.08 28.87 4.13
N PHE A 146 -17.95 27.62 4.63
CA PHE A 146 -17.41 27.30 5.95
C PHE A 146 -16.45 26.11 5.89
N ILE A 147 -15.43 26.14 6.74
CA ILE A 147 -14.60 24.96 7.05
C ILE A 147 -14.83 24.59 8.51
N ALA A 148 -15.28 23.35 8.71
CA ALA A 148 -15.43 22.73 10.02
C ALA A 148 -14.69 21.40 10.07
N VAL A 149 -14.28 21.00 11.26
CA VAL A 149 -13.73 19.67 11.55
C VAL A 149 -14.57 19.02 12.65
N ALA A 150 -14.47 17.71 12.82
CA ALA A 150 -15.26 17.02 13.82
C ALA A 150 -14.90 17.46 15.26
N PRO A 151 -15.79 17.25 16.26
CA PRO A 151 -15.59 17.73 17.63
C PRO A 151 -14.26 17.31 18.26
N THR A 152 -13.83 16.07 18.07
CA THR A 152 -12.56 15.55 18.59
C THR A 152 -11.37 16.35 18.06
N GLU A 153 -11.32 16.60 16.75
CA GLU A 153 -10.25 17.38 16.14
C GLU A 153 -10.29 18.84 16.56
N GLN A 154 -11.49 19.46 16.66
CA GLN A 154 -11.61 20.80 17.18
C GLN A 154 -11.03 20.91 18.58
N TYR A 155 -11.40 19.99 19.46
CA TYR A 155 -10.92 19.93 20.83
C TYR A 155 -9.39 19.83 20.89
N MET A 156 -8.81 18.92 20.12
CA MET A 156 -7.35 18.74 20.06
C MET A 156 -6.62 19.98 19.46
N ILE A 157 -7.26 20.68 18.52
CA ILE A 157 -6.72 21.90 17.92
C ILE A 157 -6.63 23.01 18.96
N TYR A 158 -7.72 23.30 19.68
CA TYR A 158 -7.72 24.47 20.58
C TYR A 158 -7.06 24.19 21.93
N THR A 159 -7.04 22.95 22.40
CA THR A 159 -6.35 22.59 23.67
C THR A 159 -4.87 22.34 23.46
N GLY A 160 -4.44 21.97 22.25
CA GLY A 160 -3.09 21.52 21.99
C GLY A 160 -2.79 20.10 22.48
N ARG A 161 -3.80 19.34 22.93
CA ARG A 161 -3.63 17.94 23.35
C ARG A 161 -3.27 17.05 22.18
N ARG A 162 -2.47 16.02 22.45
CA ARG A 162 -2.04 15.01 21.46
C ARG A 162 -2.29 13.62 22.01
N MET A 163 -2.66 12.71 21.08
CA MET A 163 -2.76 11.29 21.40
C MET A 163 -1.37 10.71 21.68
N PHE A 164 -1.30 9.75 22.57
CA PHE A 164 -0.10 8.93 22.85
C PHE A 164 1.16 9.70 23.29
N LYS A 165 1.05 10.96 23.67
CA LYS A 165 2.15 11.70 24.30
C LYS A 165 2.61 10.95 25.56
N GLY A 166 3.92 10.82 25.78
CA GLY A 166 4.48 10.07 26.91
C GLY A 166 4.73 8.57 26.63
N TYR A 167 4.30 8.03 25.50
CA TYR A 167 4.68 6.69 25.04
C TYR A 167 5.87 6.78 24.07
N ASP A 168 6.87 5.94 24.26
CA ASP A 168 8.06 5.92 23.41
C ASP A 168 7.91 4.95 22.24
N ASP A 169 7.38 3.76 22.47
CA ASP A 169 7.17 2.73 21.44
C ASP A 169 5.68 2.38 21.32
N TYR A 170 5.32 1.89 20.14
CA TYR A 170 3.97 1.38 19.86
C TYR A 170 3.64 0.15 20.72
N ASP A 171 4.67 -0.62 21.09
CA ASP A 171 4.54 -1.76 21.99
C ASP A 171 4.28 -1.38 23.45
N ASP A 172 4.41 -0.10 23.84
CA ASP A 172 4.00 0.37 25.17
C ASP A 172 2.48 0.31 25.34
N LEU A 173 1.73 0.50 24.24
CA LEU A 173 0.27 0.37 24.22
C LEU A 173 -0.15 -1.10 24.40
N ILE A 174 -1.33 -1.31 24.98
CA ILE A 174 -1.97 -2.62 24.97
C ILE A 174 -2.70 -2.79 23.64
N ARG A 175 -2.14 -3.61 22.75
CA ARG A 175 -2.72 -3.91 21.46
C ARG A 175 -3.33 -5.31 21.47
N MET A 176 -4.58 -5.41 21.04
CA MET A 176 -5.33 -6.67 20.93
C MET A 176 -5.56 -6.99 19.46
N SER A 177 -5.07 -8.13 19.01
CA SER A 177 -5.41 -8.71 17.71
C SER A 177 -6.50 -9.75 17.88
N TRP A 178 -7.45 -9.78 16.96
CA TRP A 178 -8.55 -10.74 16.98
C TRP A 178 -8.95 -11.11 15.55
N ASP A 179 -9.59 -12.28 15.43
CA ASP A 179 -10.00 -12.84 14.15
C ASP A 179 -11.15 -13.85 14.35
N LEU A 180 -11.99 -14.04 13.32
CA LEU A 180 -13.10 -15.01 13.32
C LEU A 180 -12.81 -16.18 12.39
N GLU A 181 -13.19 -17.37 12.83
CA GLU A 181 -13.43 -18.50 11.95
C GLU A 181 -14.94 -18.78 11.89
N THR A 182 -15.46 -18.89 10.68
CA THR A 182 -16.88 -19.04 10.41
C THR A 182 -17.15 -20.29 9.57
N GLU A 183 -18.35 -20.82 9.60
CA GLU A 183 -18.73 -21.98 8.76
C GLU A 183 -18.76 -21.64 7.27
N GLY A 184 -18.88 -20.36 6.93
CA GLY A 184 -18.86 -19.84 5.58
C GLY A 184 -18.97 -18.32 5.57
N LEU A 185 -19.12 -17.70 4.41
CA LEU A 185 -18.98 -16.26 4.24
C LEU A 185 -20.27 -15.45 4.46
N ASP A 186 -21.43 -16.09 4.48
CA ASP A 186 -22.72 -15.41 4.64
C ASP A 186 -23.20 -15.49 6.10
N PRO A 187 -23.24 -14.39 6.85
CA PRO A 187 -23.66 -14.37 8.26
C PRO A 187 -25.13 -14.73 8.47
N HIS A 188 -25.97 -14.67 7.44
CA HIS A 188 -27.39 -15.05 7.55
C HIS A 188 -27.60 -16.57 7.53
N ILE A 189 -26.61 -17.32 7.00
CA ILE A 189 -26.69 -18.78 6.86
C ILE A 189 -25.70 -19.47 7.79
N HIS A 190 -24.49 -18.92 7.91
CA HIS A 190 -23.35 -19.53 8.59
C HIS A 190 -23.13 -18.93 9.98
N ALA A 191 -22.79 -19.79 10.93
CA ALA A 191 -22.48 -19.38 12.29
C ALA A 191 -20.97 -19.13 12.48
N ILE A 192 -20.64 -18.45 13.58
CA ILE A 192 -19.27 -18.33 14.05
C ILE A 192 -18.83 -19.64 14.69
N SER A 193 -17.67 -20.14 14.33
CA SER A 193 -17.08 -21.36 14.89
C SER A 193 -16.09 -21.07 15.99
N GLN A 194 -15.28 -20.03 15.82
CA GLN A 194 -14.26 -19.62 16.80
C GLN A 194 -14.04 -18.10 16.76
N ILE A 195 -13.63 -17.56 17.91
CA ILE A 195 -13.13 -16.20 18.02
C ILE A 195 -11.73 -16.28 18.65
N GLY A 196 -10.73 -15.89 17.90
CA GLY A 196 -9.36 -15.82 18.36
C GLY A 196 -9.02 -14.45 18.90
N ILE A 197 -8.31 -14.38 20.02
CA ILE A 197 -7.90 -13.15 20.70
C ILE A 197 -6.47 -13.29 21.17
N ARG A 198 -5.66 -12.25 20.90
CA ARG A 198 -4.29 -12.16 21.38
C ARG A 198 -3.93 -10.71 21.74
N THR A 199 -3.21 -10.50 22.83
CA THR A 199 -2.62 -9.20 23.14
C THR A 199 -1.09 -9.24 23.04
N ASN A 200 -0.47 -8.10 22.75
CA ASN A 200 0.99 -7.96 22.79
C ASN A 200 1.57 -8.05 24.22
N LYS A 201 0.72 -8.14 25.25
CA LYS A 201 1.10 -8.31 26.66
C LYS A 201 1.00 -9.77 27.13
N GLY A 202 0.81 -10.71 26.19
CA GLY A 202 0.87 -12.15 26.50
C GLY A 202 -0.46 -12.82 26.78
N PHE A 203 -1.60 -12.14 26.74
CA PHE A 203 -2.90 -12.78 26.79
C PHE A 203 -3.20 -13.42 25.43
N GLU A 204 -3.69 -14.66 25.44
CA GLU A 204 -4.10 -15.39 24.23
C GLU A 204 -5.26 -16.33 24.58
N LYS A 205 -6.30 -16.31 23.77
CA LYS A 205 -7.48 -17.18 23.95
C LYS A 205 -8.18 -17.47 22.63
N ILE A 206 -8.71 -18.69 22.52
CA ILE A 206 -9.70 -19.08 21.52
C ILE A 206 -11.01 -19.33 22.23
N ILE A 207 -12.06 -18.66 21.83
CA ILE A 207 -13.44 -18.95 22.22
C ILE A 207 -13.97 -19.90 21.16
N THR A 208 -14.34 -21.11 21.57
CA THR A 208 -14.90 -22.14 20.71
C THR A 208 -16.42 -22.16 20.84
N ILE A 209 -17.10 -22.14 19.71
CA ILE A 209 -18.59 -22.18 19.66
C ILE A 209 -19.00 -23.53 19.06
N ASP A 210 -19.37 -24.41 19.94
CA ASP A 210 -19.75 -25.78 19.63
C ASP A 210 -21.27 -25.94 19.46
N GLY A 211 -21.72 -27.16 19.05
CA GLY A 211 -23.09 -27.53 18.85
C GLY A 211 -23.54 -27.50 17.39
N GLU A 212 -24.74 -27.92 17.16
CA GLU A 212 -25.43 -27.90 15.86
C GLU A 212 -26.82 -27.25 16.02
N GLY A 213 -27.33 -26.65 14.94
CA GLY A 213 -28.65 -26.05 14.88
C GLY A 213 -28.92 -25.04 16.00
N GLU A 214 -29.98 -25.29 16.80
CA GLU A 214 -30.38 -24.41 17.91
C GLU A 214 -29.35 -24.34 19.04
N GLU A 215 -28.64 -25.42 19.31
CA GLU A 215 -27.59 -25.42 20.34
C GLU A 215 -26.44 -24.50 19.95
N LYS A 216 -25.94 -24.62 18.73
CA LYS A 216 -24.91 -23.74 18.22
C LYS A 216 -25.33 -22.28 18.23
N PHE A 217 -26.59 -22.03 17.83
CA PHE A 217 -27.16 -20.70 17.86
C PHE A 217 -27.17 -20.11 19.29
N LYS A 218 -27.51 -20.88 20.31
CA LYS A 218 -27.45 -20.46 21.72
C LYS A 218 -26.03 -20.28 22.19
N ASN A 219 -25.10 -21.16 21.82
CA ASN A 219 -23.70 -21.07 22.22
C ASN A 219 -22.99 -19.89 21.55
N GLU A 220 -23.40 -19.46 20.36
CA GLU A 220 -22.84 -18.30 19.67
C GLU A 220 -23.03 -17.01 20.47
N ILE A 221 -24.20 -16.76 21.04
CA ILE A 221 -24.45 -15.58 21.86
C ILE A 221 -23.61 -15.60 23.16
N ILE A 222 -23.37 -16.79 23.74
CA ILE A 222 -22.51 -16.96 24.91
C ILE A 222 -21.05 -16.63 24.53
N GLY A 223 -20.56 -17.14 23.40
CA GLY A 223 -19.21 -16.87 22.89
C GLY A 223 -19.00 -15.39 22.56
N LEU A 224 -19.97 -14.74 21.93
CA LEU A 224 -19.93 -13.31 21.66
C LEU A 224 -19.91 -12.48 22.97
N LYS A 225 -20.69 -12.89 23.98
CA LYS A 225 -20.67 -12.24 25.29
C LYS A 225 -19.28 -12.36 25.93
N GLU A 226 -18.69 -13.54 25.93
CA GLU A 226 -17.34 -13.77 26.44
C GLU A 226 -16.30 -12.93 25.71
N PHE A 227 -16.40 -12.80 24.38
CA PHE A 227 -15.52 -11.95 23.57
C PHE A 227 -15.54 -10.50 24.07
N PHE A 228 -16.70 -9.91 24.22
CA PHE A 228 -16.81 -8.52 24.67
C PHE A 228 -16.42 -8.35 26.15
N GLU A 229 -16.68 -9.34 27.01
CA GLU A 229 -16.21 -9.33 28.41
C GLU A 229 -14.69 -9.41 28.50
N ILE A 230 -14.01 -10.11 27.61
CA ILE A 230 -12.56 -10.13 27.50
C ILE A 230 -12.04 -8.74 27.11
N ILE A 231 -12.62 -8.09 26.10
CA ILE A 231 -12.24 -6.73 25.71
C ILE A 231 -12.39 -5.77 26.89
N TYR A 232 -13.51 -5.84 27.60
CA TYR A 232 -13.76 -5.02 28.79
C TYR A 232 -12.74 -5.27 29.93
N ARG A 233 -12.32 -6.49 30.12
CA ARG A 233 -11.36 -6.87 31.18
C ARG A 233 -9.93 -6.50 30.82
N GLU A 234 -9.51 -6.82 29.59
CA GLU A 234 -8.12 -6.57 29.11
C GLU A 234 -7.89 -5.09 28.79
N GLN A 235 -8.95 -4.31 28.57
CA GLN A 235 -8.90 -2.86 28.31
C GLN A 235 -7.83 -2.48 27.28
N PRO A 236 -7.83 -3.04 26.06
CA PRO A 236 -6.81 -2.70 25.07
C PRO A 236 -6.92 -1.25 24.63
N ASP A 237 -5.78 -0.62 24.34
CA ASP A 237 -5.73 0.74 23.78
C ASP A 237 -6.09 0.74 22.31
N ILE A 238 -5.72 -0.38 21.64
CA ILE A 238 -5.96 -0.62 20.22
C ILE A 238 -6.52 -2.03 20.05
N ILE A 239 -7.62 -2.12 19.28
CA ILE A 239 -8.20 -3.37 18.82
C ILE A 239 -7.99 -3.45 17.33
N ALA A 240 -7.19 -4.41 16.89
CA ALA A 240 -6.79 -4.57 15.50
C ALA A 240 -7.19 -5.94 14.96
N GLY A 241 -7.43 -6.01 13.67
CA GLY A 241 -7.56 -7.23 12.92
C GLY A 241 -7.13 -7.02 11.49
N TYR A 242 -7.30 -8.01 10.65
CA TYR A 242 -6.94 -7.94 9.23
C TYR A 242 -8.19 -8.08 8.36
N ASN A 243 -8.64 -7.00 7.72
CA ASN A 243 -9.90 -6.90 6.98
C ASN A 243 -11.16 -6.97 7.87
N THR A 244 -11.02 -6.73 9.16
CA THR A 244 -12.10 -6.86 10.13
C THR A 244 -13.21 -5.83 9.95
N GLU A 245 -12.92 -4.66 9.41
CA GLU A 245 -13.96 -3.65 9.13
C GLU A 245 -14.92 -4.09 8.02
N ASN A 246 -14.44 -4.86 7.03
CA ASN A 246 -15.27 -5.32 5.92
C ASN A 246 -15.89 -6.70 6.15
N PHE A 247 -15.34 -7.52 7.06
CA PHE A 247 -15.80 -8.88 7.28
C PHE A 247 -16.23 -9.11 8.73
N ASP A 248 -15.33 -9.17 9.69
CA ASP A 248 -15.57 -9.69 11.03
C ASP A 248 -16.58 -8.86 11.84
N TRP A 249 -16.39 -7.53 11.88
CA TRP A 249 -17.34 -6.63 12.55
C TRP A 249 -18.73 -6.64 11.90
N TYR A 250 -18.76 -6.77 10.57
CA TYR A 250 -20.02 -6.92 9.85
C TYR A 250 -20.68 -8.26 10.19
N PHE A 251 -19.91 -9.35 10.20
CA PHE A 251 -20.40 -10.68 10.49
C PHE A 251 -21.02 -10.74 11.90
N ILE A 252 -20.32 -10.22 12.92
CA ILE A 252 -20.85 -10.15 14.29
C ILE A 252 -22.14 -9.33 14.36
N ASP A 253 -22.20 -8.16 13.70
CA ASP A 253 -23.40 -7.30 13.74
C ASP A 253 -24.62 -8.00 13.13
N GLU A 254 -24.46 -8.69 11.98
CA GLU A 254 -25.54 -9.45 11.34
C GLU A 254 -25.94 -10.67 12.20
N ARG A 255 -24.99 -11.38 12.79
CA ARG A 255 -25.32 -12.50 13.70
C ARG A 255 -26.11 -12.03 14.92
N LEU A 256 -25.72 -10.92 15.54
CA LEU A 256 -26.47 -10.34 16.67
C LEU A 256 -27.87 -9.91 16.28
N LYS A 257 -28.11 -9.44 15.05
CA LYS A 257 -29.46 -9.14 14.55
C LYS A 257 -30.33 -10.39 14.46
N LEU A 258 -29.77 -11.51 14.04
CA LEU A 258 -30.50 -12.81 14.06
C LEU A 258 -30.86 -13.26 15.48
N HIS A 259 -30.03 -12.89 16.47
CA HIS A 259 -30.32 -13.11 17.90
C HIS A 259 -31.26 -12.04 18.49
N GLY A 260 -31.88 -11.19 17.67
CA GLY A 260 -32.82 -10.15 18.11
C GLY A 260 -32.17 -8.97 18.82
N SER A 261 -30.86 -8.75 18.62
CA SER A 261 -30.11 -7.63 19.22
C SER A 261 -29.35 -6.84 18.13
N SER A 262 -28.73 -5.75 18.52
CA SER A 262 -27.78 -5.03 17.70
C SER A 262 -26.42 -5.03 18.40
N LEU A 263 -25.35 -4.79 17.64
CA LEU A 263 -24.01 -4.64 18.22
C LEU A 263 -23.99 -3.57 19.33
N LEU A 264 -24.74 -2.47 19.12
CA LEU A 264 -24.87 -1.41 20.11
C LEU A 264 -25.59 -1.87 21.38
N ASP A 265 -26.78 -2.46 21.24
CA ASP A 265 -27.61 -2.84 22.38
C ASP A 265 -26.95 -3.95 23.20
N PHE A 266 -26.31 -4.89 22.51
CA PHE A 266 -25.61 -6.01 23.13
C PHE A 266 -24.39 -5.55 23.97
N THR A 267 -23.65 -4.56 23.47
CA THR A 267 -22.41 -4.10 24.12
C THR A 267 -22.59 -2.89 25.03
N LYS A 268 -23.73 -2.19 24.96
CA LYS A 268 -23.98 -0.92 25.64
C LYS A 268 -23.67 -0.93 27.12
N LYS A 269 -24.14 -1.95 27.84
CA LYS A 269 -23.94 -2.07 29.31
C LYS A 269 -22.48 -2.29 29.71
N LEU A 270 -21.70 -2.96 28.85
CA LEU A 270 -20.28 -3.20 29.11
C LEU A 270 -19.41 -1.97 28.87
N PHE A 271 -19.79 -1.11 27.91
CA PHE A 271 -18.97 0.03 27.49
C PHE A 271 -19.66 1.37 27.80
N TYR A 272 -19.82 1.66 29.09
CA TYR A 272 -20.25 2.96 29.64
C TYR A 272 -21.56 3.50 29.06
N ASP A 273 -22.53 2.63 28.79
CA ASP A 273 -23.79 2.93 28.11
C ASP A 273 -23.64 3.54 26.68
N ARG A 274 -22.44 3.47 26.11
CA ARG A 274 -22.13 3.95 24.75
C ARG A 274 -22.06 2.80 23.75
N GLY A 275 -21.47 1.66 24.12
CA GLY A 275 -21.39 0.44 23.32
C GLY A 275 -20.54 0.54 22.06
N ILE A 276 -20.75 -0.45 21.18
CA ILE A 276 -20.07 -0.56 19.89
C ILE A 276 -21.11 -0.45 18.77
N TYR A 277 -20.83 0.26 17.70
CA TYR A 277 -21.75 0.35 16.56
C TYR A 277 -21.02 0.60 15.24
N LYS A 278 -21.61 0.15 14.15
CA LYS A 278 -21.15 0.52 12.80
C LYS A 278 -21.80 1.81 12.33
N LYS A 279 -21.00 2.70 11.73
CA LYS A 279 -21.56 3.92 11.13
C LYS A 279 -22.48 3.56 9.96
N LYS A 280 -23.62 4.23 9.88
CA LYS A 280 -24.57 4.08 8.77
C LYS A 280 -24.07 4.65 7.43
N LYS A 281 -23.09 5.58 7.50
CA LYS A 281 -22.51 6.21 6.31
C LYS A 281 -21.21 5.50 5.93
N GLN A 282 -21.17 4.98 4.72
CA GLN A 282 -19.98 4.40 4.12
C GLN A 282 -18.88 5.45 4.01
N GLN A 283 -17.65 5.06 4.31
CA GLN A 283 -16.45 5.84 4.10
C GLN A 283 -15.62 5.27 2.96
N VAL A 284 -14.82 6.13 2.35
CA VAL A 284 -13.94 5.77 1.25
C VAL A 284 -12.50 6.02 1.67
N LEU A 285 -11.70 4.98 1.65
CA LEU A 285 -10.26 5.06 1.81
C LEU A 285 -9.62 5.13 0.42
N LYS A 286 -8.94 6.25 0.12
CA LYS A 286 -8.21 6.43 -1.14
C LYS A 286 -6.73 6.24 -0.89
N LEU A 287 -6.17 5.14 -1.40
CA LEU A 287 -4.77 4.80 -1.28
C LEU A 287 -4.21 4.42 -2.65
N GLY A 288 -3.21 5.16 -3.13
CA GLY A 288 -2.45 4.84 -4.33
C GLY A 288 -3.25 4.64 -5.62
N GLY A 289 -4.44 5.24 -5.74
CA GLY A 289 -5.32 5.09 -6.92
C GLY A 289 -6.43 4.06 -6.74
N GLU A 290 -6.36 3.21 -5.74
CA GLU A 290 -7.44 2.29 -5.36
C GLU A 290 -8.38 2.95 -4.34
N MET A 291 -9.65 2.53 -4.34
CA MET A 291 -10.66 2.98 -3.39
C MET A 291 -11.19 1.77 -2.64
N GLU A 292 -11.02 1.78 -1.31
CA GLU A 292 -11.66 0.81 -0.42
C GLU A 292 -12.89 1.46 0.22
N TYR A 293 -14.00 0.76 0.20
CA TYR A 293 -15.27 1.21 0.77
C TYR A 293 -15.56 0.40 2.02
N TYR A 294 -15.83 1.06 3.14
CA TYR A 294 -16.11 0.38 4.41
C TYR A 294 -17.06 1.18 5.28
N TYR A 295 -17.70 0.51 6.24
CA TYR A 295 -18.52 1.12 7.28
C TYR A 295 -17.77 1.10 8.60
N PRO A 296 -17.22 2.23 9.07
CA PRO A 296 -16.41 2.24 10.29
C PRO A 296 -17.13 1.70 11.51
N THR A 297 -16.47 0.85 12.23
CA THR A 297 -16.88 0.40 13.56
C THR A 297 -16.36 1.38 14.60
N ILE A 298 -17.22 1.82 15.50
CA ILE A 298 -16.89 2.75 16.58
C ILE A 298 -17.08 2.04 17.90
N MET A 299 -16.06 2.10 18.73
CA MET A 299 -16.05 1.54 20.05
C MET A 299 -15.66 2.61 21.08
N TRP A 300 -16.49 2.77 22.11
CA TRP A 300 -16.19 3.66 23.20
C TRP A 300 -14.95 3.23 23.97
N GLY A 301 -14.03 4.18 24.17
CA GLY A 301 -12.85 3.95 25.00
C GLY A 301 -11.65 3.28 24.31
N HIS A 302 -11.84 2.74 23.11
CA HIS A 302 -10.85 1.96 22.41
C HIS A 302 -10.70 2.41 20.96
N ASN A 303 -9.49 2.28 20.39
CA ASN A 303 -9.25 2.57 18.98
C ASN A 303 -9.41 1.29 18.17
N ILE A 304 -10.31 1.29 17.22
CA ILE A 304 -10.46 0.18 16.24
C ILE A 304 -9.63 0.50 15.02
N VAL A 305 -8.77 -0.43 14.62
CA VAL A 305 -7.84 -0.27 13.51
C VAL A 305 -7.83 -1.53 12.65
N ASP A 306 -7.97 -1.36 11.34
CA ASP A 306 -7.80 -2.46 10.40
C ASP A 306 -6.38 -2.44 9.82
N ALA A 307 -5.59 -3.48 10.08
CA ALA A 307 -4.22 -3.59 9.62
C ALA A 307 -4.11 -3.63 8.08
N LEU A 308 -5.15 -4.10 7.37
CA LEU A 308 -5.22 -4.07 5.92
C LEU A 308 -5.05 -2.64 5.37
N PHE A 309 -5.63 -1.63 6.02
CA PHE A 309 -5.55 -0.24 5.55
C PHE A 309 -4.11 0.31 5.61
N ALA A 310 -3.36 -0.04 6.66
CA ALA A 310 -1.95 0.31 6.76
C ALA A 310 -1.09 -0.41 5.72
N VAL A 311 -1.38 -1.68 5.44
CA VAL A 311 -0.75 -2.46 4.37
C VAL A 311 -1.05 -1.87 3.00
N ARG A 312 -2.31 -1.50 2.71
CA ARG A 312 -2.70 -0.81 1.46
C ARG A 312 -1.96 0.52 1.29
N ARG A 313 -1.77 1.28 2.36
CA ARG A 313 -0.95 2.50 2.33
C ARG A 313 0.51 2.21 1.98
N ALA A 314 1.08 1.16 2.54
CA ALA A 314 2.44 0.74 2.22
C ALA A 314 2.54 0.24 0.77
N GLN A 315 1.56 -0.52 0.29
CA GLN A 315 1.48 -1.00 -1.09
C GLN A 315 1.42 0.15 -2.11
N ALA A 316 0.73 1.24 -1.76
CA ALA A 316 0.67 2.43 -2.62
C ALA A 316 2.04 3.11 -2.82
N ILE A 317 2.98 2.89 -1.90
CA ILE A 317 4.33 3.46 -1.93
C ILE A 317 5.35 2.44 -2.46
N ASP A 318 5.15 1.16 -2.16
CA ASP A 318 6.06 0.07 -2.56
C ASP A 318 5.48 -0.73 -3.72
N SER A 319 5.92 -0.41 -4.93
CA SER A 319 5.49 -1.08 -6.17
C SER A 319 5.85 -2.58 -6.23
N ASN A 320 6.74 -3.08 -5.36
CA ASN A 320 7.07 -4.50 -5.27
C ASN A 320 6.05 -5.30 -4.44
N MET A 321 5.25 -4.63 -3.65
CA MET A 321 4.19 -5.25 -2.83
C MET A 321 2.95 -5.51 -3.70
N LYS A 322 2.86 -6.71 -4.31
CA LYS A 322 1.85 -7.03 -5.34
C LYS A 322 0.48 -7.40 -4.79
N LYS A 323 0.38 -7.86 -3.55
CA LYS A 323 -0.87 -8.27 -2.90
C LYS A 323 -0.93 -7.73 -1.48
N ALA A 324 -2.15 -7.54 -0.98
CA ALA A 324 -2.40 -7.11 0.39
C ALA A 324 -3.07 -8.22 1.23
N THR A 325 -2.88 -9.50 0.90
CA THR A 325 -3.37 -10.59 1.76
C THR A 325 -2.40 -10.83 2.91
N LEU A 326 -2.89 -11.15 4.11
CA LEU A 326 -2.07 -11.35 5.32
C LEU A 326 -0.89 -12.29 5.06
N LYS A 327 -1.14 -13.47 4.51
CA LYS A 327 -0.11 -14.48 4.21
C LYS A 327 0.96 -13.99 3.23
N TYR A 328 0.54 -13.23 2.19
CA TYR A 328 1.50 -12.64 1.26
C TYR A 328 2.36 -11.56 1.93
N ILE A 329 1.78 -10.70 2.75
CA ILE A 329 2.50 -9.63 3.43
C ILE A 329 3.49 -10.20 4.45
N CYS A 330 3.12 -11.24 5.18
CA CYS A 330 4.03 -11.93 6.09
C CYS A 330 5.23 -12.52 5.34
N ALA A 331 5.00 -13.20 4.22
CA ALA A 331 6.07 -13.73 3.37
C ALA A 331 6.95 -12.62 2.78
N TYR A 332 6.33 -11.58 2.21
CA TYR A 332 7.02 -10.43 1.63
C TYR A 332 7.91 -9.71 2.63
N SER A 333 7.43 -9.53 3.84
CA SER A 333 8.13 -8.84 4.93
C SER A 333 9.02 -9.75 5.79
N LYS A 334 9.11 -11.04 5.45
CA LYS A 334 9.86 -12.06 6.21
C LYS A 334 9.41 -12.16 7.67
N MET A 335 8.11 -12.10 7.89
CA MET A 335 7.47 -12.16 9.20
C MET A 335 6.69 -13.47 9.44
N ASN A 336 6.84 -14.47 8.56
CA ASN A 336 6.19 -15.75 8.76
C ASN A 336 6.72 -16.43 10.02
N LYS A 337 5.82 -17.06 10.76
CA LYS A 337 6.19 -17.93 11.88
C LYS A 337 6.88 -19.19 11.33
N PRO A 338 8.01 -19.66 11.90
CA PRO A 338 8.74 -20.79 11.35
C PRO A 338 7.91 -22.09 11.24
N ASN A 339 7.01 -22.33 12.20
CA ASN A 339 6.13 -23.50 12.26
C ASN A 339 4.66 -23.14 11.93
N ARG A 340 4.45 -22.28 10.95
CA ARG A 340 3.14 -21.79 10.51
C ARG A 340 2.28 -22.92 9.96
N VAL A 341 1.10 -23.07 10.51
CA VAL A 341 0.06 -23.99 9.98
C VAL A 341 -0.68 -23.32 8.83
N TYR A 342 -0.78 -23.96 7.68
CA TYR A 342 -1.54 -23.52 6.53
C TYR A 342 -2.72 -24.46 6.29
N VAL A 343 -3.93 -23.90 6.20
CA VAL A 343 -5.15 -24.65 5.85
C VAL A 343 -5.77 -23.97 4.63
N PRO A 344 -6.07 -24.72 3.55
CA PRO A 344 -6.82 -24.16 2.43
C PRO A 344 -8.22 -23.70 2.89
N GLY A 345 -8.65 -22.50 2.48
CA GLY A 345 -9.92 -21.94 2.94
C GLY A 345 -11.14 -22.84 2.77
N LYS A 346 -11.19 -23.61 1.68
CA LYS A 346 -12.26 -24.60 1.42
C LYS A 346 -12.27 -25.81 2.39
N GLU A 347 -11.16 -26.04 3.09
CA GLU A 347 -10.97 -27.18 4.00
C GLU A 347 -11.14 -26.78 5.48
N ILE A 348 -11.22 -25.48 5.79
CA ILE A 348 -11.31 -24.98 7.17
C ILE A 348 -12.50 -25.62 7.90
N ASN A 349 -13.71 -25.50 7.36
CA ASN A 349 -14.91 -25.99 8.04
C ASN A 349 -14.95 -27.53 8.14
N THR A 350 -14.59 -28.25 7.07
CA THR A 350 -14.56 -29.71 7.09
C THR A 350 -13.51 -30.25 8.08
N THR A 351 -12.36 -29.61 8.16
CA THR A 351 -11.31 -29.95 9.12
C THR A 351 -11.73 -29.60 10.54
N TRP A 352 -12.37 -28.46 10.75
CA TRP A 352 -12.90 -28.02 12.03
C TRP A 352 -13.90 -29.00 12.65
N LEU A 353 -14.79 -29.54 11.83
CA LEU A 353 -15.83 -30.48 12.28
C LEU A 353 -15.29 -31.88 12.59
N ASP A 354 -14.06 -32.20 12.17
CA ASP A 354 -13.46 -33.51 12.40
C ASP A 354 -12.83 -33.61 13.79
N LEU A 355 -13.54 -34.23 14.72
CA LEU A 355 -13.11 -34.46 16.11
C LEU A 355 -12.36 -35.77 16.28
N THR A 356 -12.24 -36.58 15.24
CA THR A 356 -11.50 -37.84 15.31
C THR A 356 -10.00 -37.61 15.30
N PRO A 357 -9.19 -38.33 16.08
CA PRO A 357 -7.74 -38.18 16.12
C PRO A 357 -7.08 -38.86 14.90
N THR A 358 -7.39 -38.34 13.71
CA THR A 358 -6.92 -38.88 12.42
C THR A 358 -6.01 -37.93 11.66
N TYR A 359 -5.44 -36.93 12.33
CA TYR A 359 -4.50 -35.97 11.73
C TYR A 359 -3.12 -36.12 12.34
N ALA A 360 -2.12 -36.13 11.49
CA ALA A 360 -0.72 -36.09 11.88
C ALA A 360 -0.24 -34.62 11.85
N PHE A 361 0.35 -34.14 12.93
CA PHE A 361 0.80 -32.77 13.09
C PHE A 361 2.25 -32.72 13.63
N ASN A 362 3.10 -31.96 12.97
CA ASN A 362 4.46 -31.69 13.43
C ASN A 362 4.57 -30.28 13.99
N ASN A 363 4.87 -30.17 15.28
CA ASN A 363 4.99 -28.88 15.98
C ASN A 363 6.24 -28.07 15.56
N THR A 364 7.26 -28.70 14.97
CA THR A 364 8.53 -28.04 14.64
C THR A 364 8.41 -27.15 13.40
N ASP A 365 7.63 -27.58 12.41
CA ASP A 365 7.51 -26.89 11.13
C ASP A 365 6.06 -26.60 10.70
N GLY A 366 5.07 -27.06 11.49
CA GLY A 366 3.65 -26.83 11.23
C GLY A 366 3.06 -27.70 10.10
N GLU A 367 3.80 -28.73 9.64
CA GLU A 367 3.29 -29.66 8.65
C GLU A 367 2.19 -30.54 9.27
N TRP A 368 1.12 -30.73 8.52
CA TRP A 368 0.03 -31.59 8.93
C TRP A 368 -0.61 -32.28 7.72
N PHE A 369 -1.23 -33.41 7.97
CA PHE A 369 -2.04 -34.12 6.98
C PHE A 369 -3.03 -35.08 7.65
N LYS A 370 -4.09 -35.43 6.94
CA LYS A 370 -5.03 -36.49 7.39
C LYS A 370 -4.38 -37.86 7.16
N ILE A 371 -4.43 -38.70 8.18
CA ILE A 371 -3.97 -40.07 8.13
C ILE A 371 -5.06 -40.90 7.45
N ASP A 372 -4.72 -41.54 6.34
CA ASP A 372 -5.56 -42.48 5.59
C ASP A 372 -4.78 -43.74 5.23
N ASP A 373 -5.49 -44.80 4.87
CA ASP A 373 -4.90 -46.10 4.53
C ASP A 373 -3.88 -45.96 3.40
N LYS A 374 -4.15 -45.12 2.40
CA LYS A 374 -3.26 -44.86 1.26
C LYS A 374 -1.92 -44.27 1.67
N ARG A 375 -1.88 -43.52 2.76
CA ARG A 375 -0.63 -43.00 3.32
C ARG A 375 0.10 -44.01 4.17
N LEU A 376 -0.61 -44.78 4.94
CA LEU A 376 -0.02 -45.84 5.77
C LEU A 376 0.57 -46.98 4.94
N GLU A 377 0.00 -47.29 3.77
CA GLU A 377 0.48 -48.27 2.83
C GLU A 377 1.73 -47.84 2.02
N LYS A 378 2.13 -46.57 2.10
CA LYS A 378 3.32 -46.10 1.37
C LYS A 378 4.59 -46.72 1.88
N THR A 379 5.42 -47.11 0.93
CA THR A 379 6.76 -47.65 1.19
C THR A 379 7.83 -46.71 0.61
N PHE A 380 9.05 -46.87 1.03
CA PHE A 380 10.22 -46.24 0.40
C PHE A 380 11.34 -47.27 0.29
N THR A 381 12.15 -47.15 -0.72
CA THR A 381 13.32 -48.00 -0.94
C THR A 381 14.55 -47.33 -0.34
N ASN A 382 15.32 -48.06 0.47
CA ASN A 382 16.57 -47.58 1.01
C ASN A 382 17.73 -47.70 0.00
N ASP A 383 18.92 -47.21 0.34
CA ASP A 383 20.10 -47.22 -0.53
C ASP A 383 20.59 -48.64 -0.90
N ASN A 384 20.14 -49.65 -0.16
CA ASN A 384 20.44 -51.06 -0.41
C ASN A 384 19.35 -51.77 -1.25
N GLY A 385 18.37 -51.03 -1.75
CA GLY A 385 17.29 -51.61 -2.58
C GLY A 385 16.17 -52.31 -1.81
N ALA A 386 16.18 -52.26 -0.47
CA ALA A 386 15.13 -52.89 0.38
C ALA A 386 13.95 -51.91 0.58
N GLU A 387 12.74 -52.42 0.54
CA GLU A 387 11.49 -51.68 0.70
C GLU A 387 11.05 -51.69 2.15
N TYR A 388 10.74 -50.50 2.69
CA TYR A 388 10.27 -50.28 4.06
C TYR A 388 8.99 -49.43 4.10
N PRO A 389 8.13 -49.63 5.12
CA PRO A 389 6.99 -48.71 5.35
C PRO A 389 7.50 -47.28 5.49
N LEU A 390 6.86 -46.35 4.80
CA LEU A 390 7.23 -44.92 4.91
C LEU A 390 6.84 -44.35 6.28
N TYR A 391 5.78 -44.87 6.86
CA TYR A 391 5.29 -44.43 8.16
C TYR A 391 5.11 -45.59 9.13
N THR A 392 5.47 -45.37 10.38
CA THR A 392 5.17 -46.28 11.51
C THR A 392 4.34 -45.56 12.56
N LEU A 393 3.24 -46.20 12.96
CA LEU A 393 2.38 -45.70 14.01
C LEU A 393 2.80 -46.27 15.39
N ASN A 394 3.22 -45.40 16.29
CA ASN A 394 3.62 -45.68 17.66
C ASN A 394 2.71 -44.97 18.65
N ASN A 395 1.70 -45.65 19.19
CA ASN A 395 0.73 -45.07 20.10
C ASN A 395 0.07 -43.78 19.58
N LYS A 396 0.52 -42.62 20.05
CA LYS A 396 0.00 -41.29 19.67
C LYS A 396 0.90 -40.55 18.72
N THR A 397 1.90 -41.19 18.15
CA THR A 397 2.91 -40.57 17.28
C THR A 397 3.04 -41.37 15.99
N LEU A 398 3.07 -40.68 14.86
CA LEU A 398 3.36 -41.21 13.54
C LEU A 398 4.80 -40.82 13.16
N VAL A 399 5.65 -41.78 12.88
CA VAL A 399 7.06 -41.53 12.52
C VAL A 399 7.26 -41.76 11.04
N ASN A 400 7.85 -40.78 10.34
CA ASN A 400 8.33 -40.99 8.97
C ASN A 400 9.70 -41.69 8.99
N ASN A 401 9.74 -42.95 8.61
CA ASN A 401 10.95 -43.79 8.70
C ASN A 401 12.07 -43.34 7.76
N LYS A 402 11.75 -42.59 6.68
CA LYS A 402 12.76 -42.07 5.76
C LYS A 402 13.48 -40.83 6.31
N THR A 403 12.77 -40.00 7.04
CA THR A 403 13.30 -38.68 7.49
C THR A 403 13.53 -38.63 9.00
N GLY A 404 13.02 -39.58 9.77
CA GLY A 404 13.00 -39.57 11.23
C GLY A 404 12.01 -38.55 11.82
N LYS A 405 11.19 -37.90 11.01
CA LYS A 405 10.29 -36.84 11.43
C LYS A 405 9.08 -37.43 12.18
N GLU A 406 8.80 -36.88 13.35
CA GLU A 406 7.72 -37.31 14.19
C GLU A 406 6.49 -36.38 14.07
N TYR A 407 5.31 -36.94 14.07
CA TYR A 407 4.04 -36.25 14.00
C TYR A 407 3.17 -36.71 15.18
N GLU A 408 2.63 -35.77 15.93
CA GLU A 408 1.63 -36.03 16.96
C GLU A 408 0.26 -36.30 16.30
N ILE A 409 -0.46 -37.30 16.81
CA ILE A 409 -1.81 -37.60 16.32
C ILE A 409 -2.80 -36.72 17.05
N THR A 410 -3.56 -35.95 16.28
CA THR A 410 -4.47 -34.95 16.78
C THR A 410 -5.78 -34.92 15.99
N THR A 411 -6.68 -34.00 16.33
CA THR A 411 -7.96 -33.77 15.65
C THR A 411 -7.86 -32.65 14.61
N GLY A 412 -8.74 -32.63 13.64
CA GLY A 412 -8.84 -31.52 12.68
C GLY A 412 -9.14 -30.19 13.40
N ARG A 413 -9.96 -30.23 14.45
CA ARG A 413 -10.23 -29.07 15.30
C ARG A 413 -8.97 -28.43 15.87
N TYR A 414 -8.03 -29.23 16.38
CA TYR A 414 -6.76 -28.72 16.88
C TYR A 414 -5.92 -28.03 15.78
N ILE A 415 -5.93 -28.59 14.56
CA ILE A 415 -5.25 -27.97 13.43
C ILE A 415 -5.81 -26.58 13.13
N ILE A 416 -7.14 -26.42 13.13
CA ILE A 416 -7.78 -25.12 12.89
C ILE A 416 -7.51 -24.14 14.04
N GLN A 417 -7.49 -24.60 15.29
CA GLN A 417 -7.11 -23.76 16.42
C GLN A 417 -5.67 -23.26 16.30
N ARG A 418 -4.74 -24.12 15.89
CA ARG A 418 -3.35 -23.72 15.62
C ARG A 418 -3.26 -22.75 14.45
N TYR A 419 -4.02 -22.97 13.40
CA TYR A 419 -4.12 -22.06 12.26
C TYR A 419 -4.57 -20.66 12.70
N LEU A 420 -5.65 -20.56 13.50
CA LEU A 420 -6.17 -19.28 14.01
C LEU A 420 -5.15 -18.56 14.92
N LEU A 421 -4.46 -19.27 15.82
CA LEU A 421 -3.41 -18.69 16.66
C LEU A 421 -2.24 -18.15 15.84
N ASP A 422 -1.90 -18.83 14.74
CA ASP A 422 -0.86 -18.38 13.83
C ASP A 422 -1.30 -17.15 13.02
N ASP A 423 -2.57 -17.07 12.59
CA ASP A 423 -3.15 -15.87 11.95
C ASP A 423 -3.14 -14.67 12.91
N LEU A 424 -3.49 -14.88 14.20
CA LEU A 424 -3.41 -13.83 15.21
C LEU A 424 -1.99 -13.35 15.45
N TRP A 425 -1.03 -14.27 15.49
CA TRP A 425 0.38 -13.90 15.65
C TRP A 425 0.89 -13.10 14.46
N GLU A 426 0.53 -13.51 13.23
CA GLU A 426 0.88 -12.80 12.01
C GLU A 426 0.20 -11.44 11.93
N THR A 427 -1.08 -11.35 12.31
CA THR A 427 -1.83 -10.10 12.39
C THR A 427 -1.17 -9.11 13.36
N ASP A 428 -0.77 -9.54 14.57
CA ASP A 428 -0.05 -8.70 15.53
C ASP A 428 1.27 -8.17 14.94
N LYS A 429 2.04 -9.02 14.23
CA LYS A 429 3.30 -8.60 13.60
C LYS A 429 3.09 -7.62 12.45
N VAL A 430 2.10 -7.88 11.60
CA VAL A 430 1.75 -7.00 10.48
C VAL A 430 1.21 -5.67 11.00
N GLU A 431 0.32 -5.71 11.97
CA GLU A 431 -0.25 -4.52 12.61
C GLU A 431 0.85 -3.67 13.22
N ASN A 432 1.71 -4.24 14.05
CA ASN A 432 2.84 -3.54 14.64
C ASN A 432 3.72 -2.88 13.57
N ARG A 433 4.13 -3.63 12.56
CA ARG A 433 5.04 -3.12 11.53
C ARG A 433 4.45 -1.98 10.71
N TYR A 434 3.19 -2.10 10.30
CA TYR A 434 2.59 -1.17 9.35
C TYR A 434 1.81 -0.02 10.01
N ASN A 435 1.29 -0.19 11.23
CA ASN A 435 0.61 0.87 11.97
C ASN A 435 1.52 1.68 12.90
N GLN A 436 2.69 1.20 13.26
CA GLN A 436 3.65 1.97 14.06
C GLN A 436 4.00 3.34 13.44
N PRO A 437 4.19 3.49 12.10
CA PRO A 437 4.34 4.81 11.50
C PRO A 437 3.13 5.73 11.73
N ASN A 438 1.92 5.18 11.71
CA ASN A 438 0.69 5.92 11.98
C ASN A 438 0.62 6.40 13.44
N PHE A 439 1.06 5.58 14.40
CA PHE A 439 1.19 5.96 15.79
C PHE A 439 2.15 7.13 15.97
N LEU A 440 3.34 7.07 15.36
CA LEU A 440 4.34 8.13 15.49
C LEU A 440 3.88 9.46 14.86
N VAL A 441 3.21 9.41 13.70
CA VAL A 441 2.60 10.60 13.09
C VAL A 441 1.41 11.09 13.93
N GLY A 442 0.60 10.17 14.46
CA GLY A 442 -0.55 10.47 15.31
C GLY A 442 -0.18 11.26 16.58
N LYS A 443 1.00 11.03 17.13
CA LYS A 443 1.53 11.82 18.27
C LYS A 443 1.73 13.31 17.94
N MET A 444 1.89 13.66 16.68
CA MET A 444 2.15 15.02 16.21
C MET A 444 0.88 15.73 15.71
N LEU A 445 -0.22 15.02 15.51
CA LEU A 445 -1.42 15.54 14.85
C LEU A 445 -2.58 15.73 15.81
N PRO A 446 -3.40 16.79 15.63
CA PRO A 446 -4.64 16.97 16.37
C PRO A 446 -5.79 16.19 15.76
N VAL A 447 -5.65 14.86 15.66
CA VAL A 447 -6.65 13.97 15.08
C VAL A 447 -6.78 12.69 15.88
N SER A 448 -7.95 12.04 15.81
CA SER A 448 -8.12 10.70 16.40
C SER A 448 -7.23 9.67 15.69
N TYR A 449 -6.87 8.61 16.41
CA TYR A 449 -5.97 7.60 15.86
C TYR A 449 -6.58 6.82 14.69
N GLU A 450 -7.85 6.46 14.77
CA GLU A 450 -8.56 5.80 13.66
C GLU A 450 -8.56 6.66 12.40
N LYS A 451 -8.71 7.98 12.57
CA LYS A 451 -8.63 8.92 11.46
C LYS A 451 -7.20 9.00 10.90
N MET A 452 -6.18 9.00 11.76
CA MET A 452 -4.78 8.94 11.33
C MET A 452 -4.52 7.69 10.47
N CYS A 453 -5.03 6.54 10.87
CA CYS A 453 -4.86 5.28 10.15
C CYS A 453 -5.53 5.28 8.76
N THR A 454 -6.53 6.13 8.54
CA THR A 454 -7.34 6.14 7.31
C THR A 454 -7.18 7.38 6.43
N MET A 455 -6.46 8.42 6.88
CA MET A 455 -6.30 9.65 6.11
C MET A 455 -5.13 9.60 5.13
N GLY A 456 -5.25 10.31 4.01
CA GLY A 456 -4.17 10.53 3.04
C GLY A 456 -3.18 11.60 3.50
N THR A 457 -2.01 11.66 2.87
CA THR A 457 -0.90 12.56 3.24
C THR A 457 -1.27 14.05 3.15
N ALA A 458 -2.06 14.46 2.15
CA ALA A 458 -2.54 15.85 2.04
C ALA A 458 -3.46 16.25 3.22
N ALA A 459 -4.20 15.30 3.78
CA ALA A 459 -5.01 15.54 4.97
C ALA A 459 -4.14 15.68 6.23
N ILE A 460 -3.01 14.98 6.33
CA ILE A 460 -2.03 15.19 7.42
C ILE A 460 -1.59 16.65 7.45
N TRP A 461 -1.11 17.16 6.33
CA TRP A 461 -0.67 18.55 6.21
C TRP A 461 -1.80 19.55 6.46
N LYS A 462 -3.02 19.22 6.02
CA LYS A 462 -4.21 20.05 6.32
C LYS A 462 -4.42 20.23 7.81
N TYR A 463 -4.39 19.17 8.62
CA TYR A 463 -4.62 19.26 10.06
C TYR A 463 -3.47 19.96 10.79
N ILE A 464 -2.24 19.79 10.35
CA ILE A 464 -1.07 20.54 10.84
C ILE A 464 -1.31 22.05 10.62
N MET A 465 -1.60 22.45 9.39
CA MET A 465 -1.78 23.85 9.04
C MET A 465 -3.04 24.48 9.66
N MET A 466 -4.13 23.72 9.82
CA MET A 466 -5.33 24.21 10.52
C MET A 466 -5.05 24.47 12.00
N ALA A 467 -4.31 23.58 12.68
CA ALA A 467 -3.93 23.79 14.07
C ALA A 467 -3.01 24.99 14.23
N TRP A 468 -2.03 25.13 13.34
CA TRP A 468 -1.16 26.31 13.30
C TRP A 468 -1.93 27.59 13.09
N SER A 469 -2.84 27.60 12.11
CA SER A 469 -3.70 28.76 11.82
C SER A 469 -4.61 29.14 13.00
N TYR A 470 -5.13 28.14 13.71
CA TYR A 470 -5.93 28.41 14.91
C TYR A 470 -5.11 29.08 16.01
N GLN A 471 -3.90 28.57 16.29
CA GLN A 471 -3.03 29.09 17.36
C GLN A 471 -2.51 30.50 17.09
N HIS A 472 -2.39 30.89 15.81
CA HIS A 472 -1.84 32.17 15.38
C HIS A 472 -2.88 33.12 14.78
N ASP A 473 -4.15 32.85 14.95
CA ASP A 473 -5.28 33.65 14.41
C ASP A 473 -5.16 33.92 12.91
N LEU A 474 -4.71 32.92 12.13
CA LEU A 474 -4.54 33.03 10.69
C LEU A 474 -5.78 32.56 9.93
N ALA A 475 -6.08 33.23 8.84
CA ALA A 475 -7.09 32.79 7.89
C ALA A 475 -6.68 31.48 7.21
N ILE A 476 -7.66 30.69 6.80
CA ILE A 476 -7.43 29.51 5.94
C ILE A 476 -7.65 29.95 4.49
N PRO A 477 -6.72 29.63 3.57
CA PRO A 477 -6.87 29.99 2.16
C PRO A 477 -8.10 29.35 1.51
N GLU A 478 -8.60 29.99 0.46
CA GLU A 478 -9.68 29.42 -0.35
C GLU A 478 -9.24 28.12 -1.00
N LEU A 479 -10.12 27.09 -0.92
CA LEU A 479 -9.94 25.83 -1.65
C LEU A 479 -10.05 26.08 -3.15
N ILE A 480 -9.24 25.41 -3.93
CA ILE A 480 -9.25 25.47 -5.40
C ILE A 480 -9.49 24.08 -6.00
N GLU A 481 -9.90 24.07 -7.25
CA GLU A 481 -9.99 22.81 -8.00
C GLU A 481 -8.60 22.20 -8.23
N THR A 482 -8.48 20.88 -8.06
CA THR A 482 -7.25 20.17 -8.38
C THR A 482 -7.08 20.11 -9.90
N LYS A 483 -6.02 20.71 -10.41
CA LYS A 483 -5.67 20.68 -11.84
C LYS A 483 -4.50 19.73 -12.08
N LYS A 484 -4.45 19.17 -13.28
CA LYS A 484 -3.29 18.39 -13.71
C LYS A 484 -2.12 19.33 -14.03
N PHE A 485 -0.92 18.92 -13.68
CA PHE A 485 0.33 19.61 -14.01
C PHE A 485 1.36 18.61 -14.51
N THR A 486 2.44 19.11 -15.11
CA THR A 486 3.52 18.28 -15.65
C THR A 486 4.29 17.64 -14.49
N GLY A 487 4.21 16.32 -14.37
CA GLY A 487 4.85 15.53 -13.32
C GLY A 487 6.38 15.43 -13.45
N GLY A 488 6.95 14.53 -12.68
CA GLY A 488 8.38 14.20 -12.73
C GLY A 488 8.80 13.57 -14.05
N LEU A 489 10.10 13.52 -14.27
CA LEU A 489 10.68 12.82 -15.40
C LEU A 489 10.61 11.31 -15.11
N SER A 490 9.97 10.59 -16.01
CA SER A 490 9.92 9.15 -16.03
C SER A 490 10.23 8.71 -17.45
N ARG A 491 11.41 8.22 -17.67
CA ARG A 491 11.90 7.79 -18.99
C ARG A 491 12.78 6.57 -18.85
N LEU A 492 12.72 5.75 -19.88
CA LEU A 492 13.60 4.62 -20.11
C LEU A 492 14.76 5.06 -20.99
N LEU A 493 15.95 4.61 -20.72
CA LEU A 493 17.15 5.00 -21.47
C LEU A 493 17.91 3.81 -22.11
N LYS A 494 17.88 2.58 -21.56
CA LYS A 494 18.58 1.39 -22.16
C LYS A 494 17.93 0.06 -21.81
N VAL A 495 17.96 -0.91 -22.72
CA VAL A 495 17.39 -2.26 -22.56
C VAL A 495 18.47 -3.32 -22.85
N GLY A 496 18.38 -4.45 -22.16
CA GLY A 496 19.29 -5.57 -22.31
C GLY A 496 19.59 -6.21 -20.97
N TYR A 497 20.28 -7.27 -20.96
CA TYR A 497 20.86 -7.83 -19.76
C TYR A 497 22.07 -6.97 -19.36
N VAL A 498 22.08 -6.46 -18.14
CA VAL A 498 23.19 -5.71 -17.59
C VAL A 498 23.65 -6.40 -16.31
N ASP A 499 24.87 -6.84 -16.28
CA ASP A 499 25.46 -7.62 -15.19
C ASP A 499 26.03 -6.74 -14.07
N ARG A 500 26.35 -5.49 -14.36
CA ARG A 500 26.89 -4.51 -13.38
C ARG A 500 26.02 -3.28 -13.34
N ILE A 501 25.27 -3.11 -12.22
CA ILE A 501 24.35 -1.99 -12.04
C ILE A 501 24.80 -1.13 -10.86
N VAL A 502 24.96 0.17 -11.09
CA VAL A 502 25.07 1.19 -10.04
C VAL A 502 23.75 1.93 -9.97
N LYS A 503 23.05 1.84 -8.83
CA LYS A 503 21.85 2.62 -8.57
C LYS A 503 22.19 3.89 -7.83
N LEU A 504 21.93 5.02 -8.45
CA LEU A 504 22.01 6.34 -7.83
C LEU A 504 20.60 6.82 -7.53
N ASP A 505 20.43 7.43 -6.37
CA ASP A 505 19.14 7.94 -5.92
C ASP A 505 19.32 9.25 -5.16
N TYR A 506 18.50 10.23 -5.47
CA TYR A 506 18.48 11.48 -4.71
C TYR A 506 17.76 11.26 -3.38
N ASN A 507 18.41 11.65 -2.31
CA ASN A 507 17.79 11.56 -1.00
C ASN A 507 16.65 12.58 -0.87
N SER A 508 15.41 12.10 -0.72
CA SER A 508 14.22 12.97 -0.58
C SER A 508 14.10 14.03 -1.68
N LEU A 509 14.22 13.65 -2.97
CA LEU A 509 14.38 14.57 -4.11
C LEU A 509 13.49 15.82 -4.03
N TYR A 510 12.16 15.69 -3.99
CA TYR A 510 11.27 16.84 -3.99
C TYR A 510 11.34 17.70 -2.72
N PRO A 511 11.32 17.12 -1.50
CA PRO A 511 11.57 17.90 -0.29
C PRO A 511 12.87 18.68 -0.31
N SER A 512 13.96 18.06 -0.77
CA SER A 512 15.26 18.72 -0.89
C SER A 512 15.25 19.84 -1.92
N ILE A 513 14.60 19.65 -3.06
CA ILE A 513 14.42 20.70 -4.09
C ILE A 513 13.67 21.90 -3.51
N ILE A 514 12.54 21.66 -2.83
CA ILE A 514 11.73 22.73 -2.23
C ILE A 514 12.57 23.59 -1.30
N LEU A 515 13.34 22.97 -0.40
CA LEU A 515 14.18 23.72 0.54
C LEU A 515 15.40 24.37 -0.14
N THR A 516 16.09 23.67 -1.04
CA THR A 516 17.31 24.16 -1.69
C THR A 516 17.03 25.35 -2.61
N PHE A 517 15.92 25.30 -3.36
CA PHE A 517 15.54 26.38 -4.28
C PHE A 517 14.60 27.40 -3.65
N GLY A 518 14.29 27.27 -2.36
CA GLY A 518 13.42 28.20 -1.63
C GLY A 518 12.01 28.26 -2.18
N ILE A 519 11.48 27.15 -2.72
CA ILE A 519 10.11 27.09 -3.27
C ILE A 519 9.14 27.26 -2.10
N LYS A 520 8.44 28.39 -2.10
CA LYS A 520 7.54 28.80 -1.01
C LYS A 520 6.25 29.36 -1.60
N SER A 521 5.13 28.83 -1.14
CA SER A 521 3.84 29.38 -1.55
C SER A 521 3.57 30.73 -0.87
N PRO A 522 3.12 31.76 -1.60
CA PRO A 522 2.79 33.07 -1.03
C PRO A 522 1.56 33.02 -0.11
N ILE A 523 0.77 31.93 -0.15
CA ILE A 523 -0.36 31.72 0.78
C ILE A 523 0.08 31.18 2.14
N ASP A 524 1.28 30.68 2.28
CA ASP A 524 1.91 30.36 3.56
C ASP A 524 2.56 31.63 4.14
N ILE A 525 1.72 32.55 4.62
CA ILE A 525 2.11 33.91 5.02
C ILE A 525 3.16 33.98 6.14
N MET A 526 3.32 32.91 6.91
CA MET A 526 4.37 32.78 7.94
C MET A 526 5.55 31.91 7.49
N GLY A 527 5.48 31.22 6.34
CA GLY A 527 6.51 30.32 5.88
C GLY A 527 6.66 29.04 6.73
N VAL A 528 5.63 28.69 7.48
CA VAL A 528 5.67 27.55 8.41
C VAL A 528 5.76 26.21 7.70
N MET A 529 5.22 26.10 6.49
CA MET A 529 5.28 24.84 5.72
C MET A 529 6.72 24.43 5.43
N ASN A 530 7.55 25.37 4.96
CA ASN A 530 8.96 25.07 4.71
C ASN A 530 9.74 24.83 6.00
N ALA A 531 9.45 25.56 7.08
CA ALA A 531 10.08 25.35 8.38
C ALA A 531 9.74 23.95 8.96
N LEU A 532 8.50 23.52 8.85
CA LEU A 532 8.07 22.16 9.21
C LEU A 532 8.73 21.10 8.32
N LEU A 533 8.85 21.33 7.02
CA LEU A 533 9.52 20.42 6.10
C LEU A 533 11.00 20.27 6.44
N GLU A 534 11.68 21.38 6.71
CA GLU A 534 13.09 21.39 7.14
C GLU A 534 13.29 20.63 8.45
N TYR A 535 12.41 20.85 9.43
CA TYR A 535 12.41 20.09 10.68
C TYR A 535 12.25 18.59 10.46
N ILE A 536 11.26 18.18 9.67
CA ILE A 536 10.98 16.77 9.36
C ILE A 536 12.18 16.11 8.66
N LEU A 537 12.81 16.77 7.70
CA LEU A 537 13.99 16.25 7.01
C LEU A 537 15.20 16.15 7.94
N THR A 538 15.42 17.15 8.77
CA THR A 538 16.51 17.17 9.76
C THR A 538 16.34 16.01 10.75
N GLN A 539 15.14 15.81 11.29
CA GLN A 539 14.86 14.68 12.19
C GLN A 539 15.06 13.33 11.47
N ARG A 540 14.63 13.24 10.22
CA ARG A 540 14.82 12.01 9.42
C ARG A 540 16.31 11.69 9.22
N GLU A 541 17.13 12.66 8.87
CA GLU A 541 18.56 12.45 8.70
C GLU A 541 19.25 12.10 10.03
N HIS A 542 18.82 12.70 11.14
CA HIS A 542 19.29 12.34 12.47
C HIS A 542 19.04 10.85 12.75
N TYR A 543 17.81 10.36 12.57
CA TYR A 543 17.49 8.94 12.81
C TYR A 543 18.17 7.99 11.83
N LYS A 544 18.40 8.40 10.58
CA LYS A 544 19.22 7.64 9.64
C LYS A 544 20.67 7.54 10.09
N GLY A 545 21.23 8.61 10.62
CA GLY A 545 22.58 8.64 11.19
C GLY A 545 22.68 7.68 12.36
N LEU A 546 21.75 7.75 13.33
CA LEU A 546 21.70 6.84 14.48
C LEU A 546 21.57 5.36 14.05
N LYS A 547 20.71 5.06 13.07
CA LYS A 547 20.59 3.70 12.50
C LYS A 547 21.90 3.19 11.93
N ALA A 548 22.62 4.02 11.19
CA ALA A 548 23.91 3.66 10.61
C ALA A 548 24.98 3.46 11.70
N GLN A 549 25.01 4.36 12.68
CA GLN A 549 25.92 4.30 13.82
C GLN A 549 25.73 3.01 14.63
N TYR A 550 24.50 2.76 15.12
CA TYR A 550 24.20 1.55 15.90
C TYR A 550 24.43 0.27 15.10
N GLY A 551 24.20 0.33 13.78
CA GLY A 551 24.51 -0.79 12.88
C GLY A 551 26.01 -1.10 12.85
N LYS A 552 26.83 -0.08 12.69
CA LYS A 552 28.30 -0.20 12.66
C LYS A 552 28.84 -0.71 14.00
N GLU A 553 28.43 -0.13 15.12
CA GLU A 553 28.82 -0.54 16.46
C GLU A 553 28.44 -2.00 16.77
N ALA A 554 27.22 -2.41 16.37
CA ALA A 554 26.78 -3.80 16.53
C ALA A 554 27.60 -4.77 15.68
N ASP A 555 27.98 -4.40 14.46
CA ASP A 555 28.78 -5.24 13.57
C ASP A 555 30.25 -5.33 14.05
N GLU A 556 30.81 -4.25 14.58
CA GLU A 556 32.13 -4.26 15.24
C GLU A 556 32.15 -5.19 16.47
N LEU A 557 31.10 -5.18 17.30
CA LEU A 557 31.01 -6.10 18.45
C LEU A 557 30.81 -7.55 17.99
N LYS A 558 30.10 -7.82 16.91
CA LYS A 558 29.96 -9.17 16.33
C LYS A 558 31.30 -9.71 15.84
N GLU A 559 32.13 -8.87 15.22
CA GLU A 559 33.48 -9.27 14.82
C GLU A 559 34.37 -9.57 16.04
N LYS A 560 34.35 -8.73 17.09
CA LYS A 560 35.04 -8.97 18.34
C LYS A 560 34.59 -10.27 19.03
N LEU A 561 33.30 -10.57 19.00
CA LEU A 561 32.72 -11.77 19.58
C LEU A 561 33.30 -13.07 19.02
N LYS A 562 33.71 -13.08 17.72
CA LYS A 562 34.31 -14.27 17.09
C LYS A 562 35.63 -14.72 17.71
N GLY A 563 36.35 -13.81 18.34
CA GLY A 563 37.64 -14.07 18.99
C GLY A 563 37.60 -14.21 20.50
N MET A 564 36.42 -14.09 21.14
CA MET A 564 36.27 -14.18 22.59
C MET A 564 36.19 -15.62 23.08
N THR A 565 36.80 -15.89 24.24
CA THR A 565 36.82 -17.21 24.90
C THR A 565 36.23 -17.19 26.31
N ASP A 566 36.08 -16.02 26.93
CA ASP A 566 35.50 -15.88 28.27
C ASP A 566 33.96 -15.81 28.20
N ASP A 567 33.30 -16.73 28.88
CA ASP A 567 31.84 -16.85 28.85
C ASP A 567 31.11 -15.63 29.42
N SER A 568 31.70 -14.95 30.42
CA SER A 568 31.13 -13.74 31.04
C SER A 568 31.22 -12.56 30.07
N GLU A 569 32.33 -12.39 29.37
CA GLU A 569 32.52 -11.35 28.36
C GLU A 569 31.68 -11.64 27.11
N ILE A 570 31.58 -12.91 26.67
CA ILE A 570 30.70 -13.35 25.58
C ILE A 570 29.23 -12.97 25.89
N LYS A 571 28.76 -13.23 27.12
CA LYS A 571 27.40 -12.89 27.54
C LYS A 571 27.15 -11.38 27.50
N LYS A 572 28.04 -10.58 28.11
CA LYS A 572 27.95 -9.10 28.08
C LYS A 572 27.97 -8.54 26.68
N THR A 573 28.83 -9.07 25.80
CA THR A 573 28.92 -8.62 24.40
C THR A 573 27.68 -8.98 23.61
N LYS A 574 27.08 -10.15 23.84
CA LYS A 574 25.78 -10.52 23.23
C LYS A 574 24.66 -9.61 23.70
N GLU A 575 24.61 -9.25 24.98
CA GLU A 575 23.63 -8.30 25.51
C GLU A 575 23.81 -6.91 24.89
N ALA A 576 25.05 -6.41 24.77
CA ALA A 576 25.35 -5.15 24.10
C ALA A 576 24.93 -5.16 22.60
N ILE A 577 25.20 -6.26 21.87
CA ILE A 577 24.76 -6.43 20.47
C ILE A 577 23.23 -6.42 20.39
N ALA A 578 22.53 -7.07 21.31
CA ALA A 578 21.07 -7.06 21.36
C ALA A 578 20.53 -5.66 21.63
N GLN A 579 21.12 -4.91 22.54
CA GLN A 579 20.76 -3.52 22.84
C GLN A 579 20.97 -2.61 21.62
N LEU A 580 22.13 -2.65 20.99
CA LEU A 580 22.41 -1.86 19.78
C LEU A 580 21.49 -2.24 18.61
N SER A 581 21.17 -3.52 18.47
CA SER A 581 20.21 -3.99 17.45
C SER A 581 18.79 -3.45 17.71
N SER A 582 18.37 -3.37 18.97
CA SER A 582 17.11 -2.75 19.38
C SER A 582 17.12 -1.24 19.10
N GLN A 583 18.18 -0.52 19.45
CA GLN A 583 18.33 0.91 19.19
C GLN A 583 18.36 1.21 17.68
N LYS A 584 19.04 0.38 16.88
CA LYS A 584 19.04 0.44 15.42
C LYS A 584 17.62 0.27 14.86
N ALA A 585 16.88 -0.71 15.36
CA ALA A 585 15.50 -0.96 14.96
C ALA A 585 14.59 0.22 15.33
N MET A 586 14.76 0.80 16.51
CA MET A 586 14.02 2.00 16.94
C MET A 586 14.31 3.20 16.05
N ALA A 587 15.58 3.48 15.74
CA ALA A 587 15.96 4.56 14.82
C ALA A 587 15.38 4.35 13.42
N ASP A 588 15.34 3.11 12.93
CA ASP A 588 14.71 2.77 11.64
C ASP A 588 13.18 3.00 11.66
N LYS A 589 12.54 2.64 12.76
CA LYS A 589 11.10 2.89 12.98
C LYS A 589 10.79 4.40 12.97
N MET A 590 11.62 5.22 13.62
CA MET A 590 11.41 6.67 13.73
C MET A 590 11.57 7.42 12.39
N GLN A 591 12.42 6.96 11.48
CA GLN A 591 12.64 7.64 10.20
C GLN A 591 11.50 7.45 9.19
N LEU A 592 10.73 6.36 9.29
CA LEU A 592 9.71 6.01 8.30
C LEU A 592 8.51 6.98 8.28
N PRO A 593 7.89 7.36 9.41
CA PRO A 593 6.83 8.36 9.41
C PRO A 593 7.30 9.73 8.90
N LEU A 594 8.53 10.12 9.23
CA LEU A 594 9.13 11.37 8.74
C LEU A 594 9.33 11.32 7.20
N LYS A 595 9.72 10.17 6.65
CA LYS A 595 9.77 9.95 5.20
C LYS A 595 8.39 10.10 4.54
N ILE A 596 7.36 9.48 5.13
CA ILE A 596 6.00 9.51 4.60
C ILE A 596 5.45 10.95 4.64
N THR A 597 5.60 11.64 5.76
CA THR A 597 5.12 13.01 5.94
C THR A 597 5.87 13.99 5.04
N GLY A 598 7.20 13.90 4.97
CA GLY A 598 8.02 14.76 4.11
C GLY A 598 7.76 14.55 2.62
N ASN A 599 7.65 13.31 2.16
CA ASN A 599 7.31 13.03 0.75
C ASN A 599 5.86 13.43 0.41
N GLY A 600 4.94 13.30 1.37
CA GLY A 600 3.56 13.75 1.23
C GLY A 600 3.39 15.26 1.10
N PHE A 601 4.38 16.04 1.51
CA PHE A 601 4.39 17.50 1.40
C PHE A 601 4.23 17.98 -0.04
N PHE A 602 5.09 17.49 -0.94
CA PHE A 602 5.00 17.82 -2.36
C PHE A 602 3.61 17.49 -2.95
N GLY A 603 3.06 16.28 -2.63
CA GLY A 603 1.72 15.88 -3.07
C GLY A 603 0.62 16.82 -2.56
N SER A 604 0.83 17.48 -1.43
CA SER A 604 -0.13 18.44 -0.88
C SER A 604 -0.22 19.71 -1.72
N TYR A 605 0.88 20.21 -2.29
CA TYR A 605 0.84 21.35 -3.22
C TYR A 605 -0.08 21.10 -4.42
N GLY A 606 -0.11 19.90 -4.96
CA GLY A 606 -1.00 19.51 -6.07
C GLY A 606 -2.45 19.18 -5.68
N SER A 607 -2.81 19.24 -4.39
CA SER A 607 -4.09 18.71 -3.86
C SER A 607 -5.11 19.81 -3.54
N GLY A 608 -5.41 20.69 -4.49
CA GLY A 608 -6.23 21.91 -4.29
C GLY A 608 -7.60 21.72 -3.67
N SER A 609 -8.27 20.62 -3.99
CA SER A 609 -9.60 20.29 -3.46
C SER A 609 -9.61 19.76 -2.01
N VAL A 610 -8.45 19.36 -1.49
CA VAL A 610 -8.30 18.76 -0.15
C VAL A 610 -7.51 19.67 0.78
N PHE A 611 -6.45 20.28 0.28
CA PHE A 611 -5.48 21.04 1.03
C PHE A 611 -5.59 22.54 0.69
N PRO A 612 -6.07 23.39 1.61
CA PRO A 612 -6.25 24.83 1.33
C PRO A 612 -4.96 25.56 0.96
N TRP A 613 -3.82 25.17 1.51
CA TRP A 613 -2.50 25.73 1.19
C TRP A 613 -1.83 25.10 -0.05
N SER A 614 -2.59 24.39 -0.86
CA SER A 614 -2.12 23.86 -2.15
C SER A 614 -1.68 25.00 -3.07
N ASP A 615 -0.63 24.75 -3.84
CA ASP A 615 -0.09 25.71 -4.78
C ASP A 615 0.46 24.99 -6.01
N LEU A 616 -0.22 25.18 -7.14
CA LEU A 616 0.11 24.46 -8.36
C LEU A 616 1.44 24.92 -8.95
N GLU A 617 1.75 26.22 -8.84
CA GLU A 617 3.02 26.77 -9.33
C GLU A 617 4.19 26.19 -8.55
N CYS A 618 4.07 26.07 -7.22
CA CYS A 618 5.05 25.37 -6.38
C CYS A 618 5.20 23.90 -6.75
N ALA A 619 4.09 23.22 -7.08
CA ALA A 619 4.13 21.82 -7.51
C ALA A 619 4.84 21.67 -8.87
N GLU A 620 4.54 22.53 -9.84
CA GLU A 620 5.14 22.54 -11.17
C GLU A 620 6.63 22.90 -11.12
N GLU A 621 7.00 23.91 -10.35
CA GLU A 621 8.38 24.32 -10.15
C GLU A 621 9.20 23.18 -9.52
N THR A 622 8.66 22.53 -8.50
CA THR A 622 9.32 21.38 -7.85
C THR A 622 9.59 20.25 -8.84
N THR A 623 8.62 19.89 -9.67
CA THR A 623 8.81 18.84 -10.68
C THR A 623 9.69 19.27 -11.84
N CYS A 624 9.65 20.57 -12.22
CA CYS A 624 10.53 21.14 -13.22
C CYS A 624 12.00 21.04 -12.77
N ARG A 625 12.31 21.48 -11.55
CA ARG A 625 13.64 21.33 -10.96
C ARG A 625 14.05 19.87 -10.82
N GLY A 626 13.13 19.00 -10.43
CA GLY A 626 13.37 17.55 -10.37
C GLY A 626 13.80 16.98 -11.72
N ARG A 627 13.10 17.35 -12.79
CA ARG A 627 13.47 16.96 -14.17
C ARG A 627 14.86 17.51 -14.56
N GLN A 628 15.15 18.75 -14.19
CA GLN A 628 16.46 19.36 -14.46
C GLN A 628 17.58 18.64 -13.71
N MET A 629 17.38 18.33 -12.42
CA MET A 629 18.37 17.62 -11.59
C MET A 629 18.65 16.21 -12.11
N LEU A 630 17.58 15.47 -12.52
CA LEU A 630 17.74 14.15 -13.12
C LEU A 630 18.50 14.21 -14.45
N ARG A 631 18.17 15.17 -15.32
CA ARG A 631 18.90 15.36 -16.59
C ARG A 631 20.37 15.71 -16.34
N LEU A 632 20.64 16.58 -15.37
CA LEU A 632 22.01 16.94 -14.98
C LEU A 632 22.78 15.71 -14.49
N MET A 633 22.18 14.89 -13.64
CA MET A 633 22.78 13.65 -13.15
C MET A 633 23.09 12.68 -14.29
N ILE A 634 22.09 12.45 -15.18
CA ILE A 634 22.27 11.59 -16.37
C ILE A 634 23.41 12.11 -17.24
N SER A 635 23.42 13.41 -17.55
CA SER A 635 24.46 14.03 -18.35
C SER A 635 25.84 13.91 -17.70
N HIS A 636 25.93 14.19 -16.40
CA HIS A 636 27.20 14.11 -15.68
C HIS A 636 27.80 12.70 -15.69
N PHE A 637 26.99 11.67 -15.38
CA PHE A 637 27.47 10.29 -15.39
C PHE A 637 27.73 9.75 -16.80
N SER A 638 26.97 10.19 -17.80
CA SER A 638 27.25 9.86 -19.20
C SER A 638 28.57 10.46 -19.70
N THR A 639 28.93 11.64 -19.23
CA THR A 639 30.19 12.32 -19.62
C THR A 639 31.40 11.80 -18.86
N LEU A 640 31.27 11.36 -17.63
CA LEU A 640 32.36 10.72 -16.88
C LEU A 640 32.94 9.49 -17.60
N GLY A 641 32.11 8.74 -18.35
CA GLY A 641 32.56 7.64 -19.18
C GLY A 641 33.38 8.06 -20.42
N SER A 642 33.19 9.28 -20.92
CA SER A 642 33.92 9.78 -22.09
C SER A 642 35.28 10.43 -21.77
N PHE A 643 35.56 10.74 -20.51
CA PHE A 643 36.83 11.35 -20.09
C PHE A 643 38.02 10.36 -20.00
N ASN A 644 37.76 9.06 -20.08
CA ASN A 644 38.81 8.02 -20.07
C ASN A 644 39.10 7.47 -21.47
N THR A 645 39.14 8.32 -22.48
CA THR A 645 39.42 7.90 -23.87
C THR A 645 40.89 7.50 -24.14
N ASP A 646 41.77 7.66 -23.16
CA ASP A 646 43.19 7.36 -23.31
C ASP A 646 43.62 5.94 -22.91
N THR A 647 42.65 5.09 -22.49
CA THR A 647 42.90 3.68 -22.22
C THR A 647 42.16 2.80 -23.21
N PRO A 648 42.82 1.88 -23.91
CA PRO A 648 42.21 1.03 -24.96
C PRO A 648 41.17 0.02 -24.47
N ASN A 649 40.85 -0.03 -23.18
CA ASN A 649 39.85 -0.90 -22.55
C ASN A 649 38.88 -0.01 -21.76
N ASN A 650 37.97 0.67 -22.46
CA ASN A 650 36.92 1.48 -21.85
C ASN A 650 35.74 0.60 -21.39
N ASP A 651 35.95 -0.24 -20.37
CA ASP A 651 34.91 -1.05 -19.73
C ASP A 651 34.03 -0.29 -18.70
N TYR A 652 34.16 1.05 -18.60
CA TYR A 652 33.52 1.86 -17.55
C TYR A 652 32.53 2.89 -18.07
N ASN A 653 31.85 2.62 -19.15
CA ASN A 653 30.74 3.49 -19.57
C ASN A 653 29.49 3.21 -18.74
N TYR A 654 29.10 4.17 -17.89
CA TYR A 654 27.80 4.12 -17.19
C TYR A 654 26.69 4.44 -18.18
N HIS A 655 25.85 3.46 -18.46
CA HIS A 655 24.67 3.63 -19.30
C HIS A 655 23.42 3.50 -18.44
N PRO A 656 22.50 4.47 -18.47
CA PRO A 656 21.25 4.40 -17.72
C PRO A 656 20.23 3.46 -18.41
N ILE A 657 19.43 2.72 -17.64
CA ILE A 657 18.61 1.58 -18.08
C ILE A 657 17.19 1.57 -17.45
N VAL A 658 16.08 1.34 -18.20
CA VAL A 658 14.69 1.08 -17.65
C VAL A 658 13.66 0.55 -18.65
N GLY A 659 12.55 -0.14 -18.32
CA GLY A 659 11.51 -0.63 -19.26
C GLY A 659 10.21 -1.23 -18.78
N ASP A 660 9.24 -1.61 -19.61
CA ASP A 660 7.98 -2.27 -19.22
C ASP A 660 7.31 -3.17 -20.29
N SER A 661 6.63 -4.23 -19.85
CA SER A 661 5.40 -4.95 -20.20
C SER A 661 5.42 -6.25 -21.00
N PHE A 662 6.40 -6.57 -21.81
CA PHE A 662 6.57 -7.90 -22.44
C PHE A 662 7.80 -8.58 -21.87
N THR A 663 7.85 -9.91 -21.92
CA THR A 663 9.12 -10.60 -21.66
C THR A 663 10.12 -10.20 -22.74
N GLY A 664 11.40 -10.05 -22.36
CA GLY A 664 12.43 -9.53 -23.26
C GLY A 664 12.65 -10.36 -24.53
N ASP A 665 12.23 -11.62 -24.51
CA ASP A 665 12.25 -12.59 -25.61
C ASP A 665 11.01 -12.53 -26.51
N THR A 666 10.01 -11.66 -26.22
CA THR A 666 8.83 -11.51 -27.06
C THR A 666 9.22 -11.05 -28.48
N PRO A 667 8.85 -11.82 -29.53
CA PRO A 667 9.21 -11.49 -30.91
C PRO A 667 8.39 -10.30 -31.41
N VAL A 668 9.07 -9.37 -32.06
CA VAL A 668 8.48 -8.22 -32.68
C VAL A 668 8.85 -8.20 -34.17
N PHE A 669 7.85 -8.04 -35.03
CA PHE A 669 8.10 -7.83 -36.44
C PHE A 669 8.56 -6.39 -36.67
N ILE A 670 9.75 -6.25 -37.25
CA ILE A 670 10.31 -4.96 -37.69
C ILE A 670 10.48 -4.94 -39.21
N LYS A 671 10.41 -3.77 -39.80
CA LYS A 671 10.71 -3.54 -41.20
C LYS A 671 11.70 -2.38 -41.29
N TYR A 672 12.87 -2.65 -41.84
CA TYR A 672 13.89 -1.62 -42.05
C TYR A 672 13.47 -0.63 -43.14
N ASP A 673 13.60 0.67 -42.86
CA ASP A 673 13.13 1.71 -43.78
C ASP A 673 14.01 1.87 -45.01
N ASN A 674 15.31 1.59 -44.89
CA ASN A 674 16.29 1.72 -45.96
C ASN A 674 16.14 0.68 -47.09
N ASN A 675 15.65 -0.52 -46.78
CA ASN A 675 15.59 -1.62 -47.76
C ASN A 675 14.27 -2.41 -47.74
N ASN A 676 13.32 -2.01 -46.91
CA ASN A 676 12.01 -2.66 -46.72
C ASN A 676 12.09 -4.16 -46.32
N LEU A 677 13.24 -4.63 -45.82
CA LEU A 677 13.36 -5.98 -45.33
C LEU A 677 12.63 -6.13 -44.00
N ILE A 678 11.97 -7.26 -43.84
CA ILE A 678 11.28 -7.62 -42.60
C ILE A 678 12.22 -8.51 -41.79
N ASP A 679 12.34 -8.19 -40.53
CA ASP A 679 13.05 -8.98 -39.55
C ASP A 679 12.15 -9.28 -38.35
N ILE A 680 12.53 -10.26 -37.56
CA ILE A 680 11.84 -10.60 -36.34
C ILE A 680 12.90 -10.68 -35.24
N LYS A 681 12.76 -9.79 -34.29
CA LYS A 681 13.70 -9.70 -33.16
C LYS A 681 12.98 -9.81 -31.85
N PRO A 682 13.59 -10.39 -30.81
CA PRO A 682 13.13 -10.22 -29.46
C PRO A 682 13.02 -8.72 -29.14
N ILE A 683 11.97 -8.33 -28.46
CA ILE A 683 11.79 -6.89 -28.11
C ILE A 683 13.00 -6.35 -27.34
N SER A 684 13.70 -7.21 -26.61
CA SER A 684 14.94 -6.88 -25.93
C SER A 684 16.08 -6.47 -26.85
N GLU A 685 16.06 -6.84 -28.12
CA GLU A 685 17.09 -6.50 -29.11
C GLU A 685 16.75 -5.23 -29.92
N LEU A 686 15.56 -4.68 -29.75
CA LEU A 686 15.11 -3.50 -30.49
C LEU A 686 15.62 -2.19 -29.94
N ILE A 687 16.26 -2.22 -28.77
CA ILE A 687 16.66 -1.04 -28.06
C ILE A 687 18.13 -0.78 -28.33
N ASP A 688 18.41 0.45 -28.77
CA ASP A 688 19.77 0.87 -28.99
C ASP A 688 20.39 1.31 -27.68
N ILE A 689 21.62 0.83 -27.46
CA ILE A 689 22.28 0.84 -26.15
C ILE A 689 22.79 2.21 -25.74
N ASP A 690 22.87 3.17 -26.65
CA ASP A 690 23.63 4.40 -26.43
C ASP A 690 22.81 5.59 -25.91
N TYR A 691 21.47 5.53 -25.89
CA TYR A 691 20.61 6.64 -25.48
C TYR A 691 19.35 6.16 -24.75
N ILE A 692 19.46 5.94 -23.45
CA ILE A 692 18.36 5.41 -22.67
C ILE A 692 18.04 6.29 -21.48
N ASP A 693 16.76 6.56 -21.28
CA ASP A 693 16.20 7.41 -20.21
C ASP A 693 15.44 6.56 -19.16
N LYS A 694 15.45 6.95 -17.89
CA LYS A 694 14.93 6.16 -16.77
C LYS A 694 13.93 6.91 -15.90
N ASP A 695 12.82 6.23 -15.50
CA ASP A 695 11.86 6.83 -14.57
C ASP A 695 12.13 6.44 -13.10
N VAL A 696 11.42 7.10 -12.20
CA VAL A 696 11.52 6.88 -10.74
C VAL A 696 11.11 5.48 -10.29
N LEU A 697 10.42 4.71 -11.14
CA LEU A 697 9.99 3.34 -10.88
C LEU A 697 10.96 2.31 -11.45
N GLY A 698 12.07 2.74 -12.01
CA GLY A 698 13.04 1.88 -12.64
C GLY A 698 12.62 1.37 -14.03
N ARG A 699 11.71 2.07 -14.74
CA ARG A 699 11.27 1.72 -16.10
C ARG A 699 12.12 2.40 -17.15
N GLU A 700 12.45 1.73 -18.24
CA GLU A 700 13.45 2.03 -19.24
C GLU A 700 12.86 2.50 -20.59
N TYR A 701 13.31 3.62 -21.20
CA TYR A 701 12.80 4.20 -22.44
C TYR A 701 13.92 4.57 -23.40
N ASP A 702 13.85 4.06 -24.63
CA ASP A 702 14.67 4.48 -25.74
C ASP A 702 13.83 5.39 -26.66
N THR A 703 14.19 6.65 -26.74
CA THR A 703 13.49 7.67 -27.53
C THR A 703 14.24 8.04 -28.79
N THR A 704 15.30 7.33 -29.15
CA THR A 704 16.05 7.59 -30.38
C THR A 704 15.20 7.27 -31.62
N GLU A 705 15.38 8.04 -32.68
CA GLU A 705 14.74 7.74 -33.93
C GLU A 705 15.27 6.43 -34.49
N LYS A 706 14.37 5.51 -34.85
CA LYS A 706 14.70 4.19 -35.33
C LYS A 706 14.70 4.17 -36.86
N ASP A 707 15.63 3.43 -37.45
CA ASP A 707 15.70 3.16 -38.88
C ASP A 707 14.76 2.03 -39.32
N TYR A 708 13.86 1.63 -38.46
CA TYR A 708 12.85 0.60 -38.69
C TYR A 708 11.47 1.01 -38.21
N SER A 709 10.46 0.35 -38.77
CA SER A 709 9.07 0.42 -38.36
C SER A 709 8.63 -0.90 -37.73
N VAL A 710 7.77 -0.87 -36.72
CA VAL A 710 7.17 -2.07 -36.13
C VAL A 710 5.78 -2.31 -36.67
N LEU A 711 5.38 -3.58 -36.73
CA LEU A 711 4.03 -3.93 -37.19
C LEU A 711 3.03 -3.71 -36.07
N CYS A 712 2.10 -2.82 -36.30
CA CYS A 712 0.97 -2.56 -35.40
C CYS A 712 -0.35 -2.64 -36.19
N ARG A 713 -1.47 -2.42 -35.51
CA ARG A 713 -2.79 -2.50 -36.14
C ARG A 713 -2.96 -1.58 -37.37
N SER A 714 -2.46 -0.37 -37.28
CA SER A 714 -2.51 0.62 -38.40
C SER A 714 -1.54 0.31 -39.54
N GLY A 715 -0.76 -0.75 -39.44
CA GLY A 715 0.28 -1.12 -40.37
C GLY A 715 1.68 -0.95 -39.78
N TRP A 716 2.66 -0.66 -40.66
CA TRP A 716 4.01 -0.38 -40.23
C TRP A 716 4.12 1.03 -39.66
N CYS A 717 4.46 1.13 -38.37
CA CYS A 717 4.55 2.40 -37.66
C CYS A 717 5.95 2.59 -37.07
N LYS A 718 6.46 3.81 -37.12
CA LYS A 718 7.66 4.19 -36.41
C LYS A 718 7.39 4.11 -34.90
N PRO A 719 8.22 3.42 -34.13
CA PRO A 719 8.12 3.49 -32.67
C PRO A 719 8.54 4.90 -32.19
N SER A 720 7.71 5.52 -31.37
CA SER A 720 8.06 6.80 -30.75
C SER A 720 9.07 6.62 -29.61
N TYR A 721 9.02 5.47 -28.97
CA TYR A 721 9.95 5.02 -27.95
C TYR A 721 9.76 3.51 -27.74
N ILE A 722 10.76 2.88 -27.15
CA ILE A 722 10.69 1.50 -26.68
C ILE A 722 10.99 1.49 -25.19
N TYR A 723 10.22 0.73 -24.40
CA TYR A 723 10.43 0.73 -22.97
C TYR A 723 10.30 -0.65 -22.31
N ARG A 724 10.95 -0.87 -21.15
CA ARG A 724 10.86 -2.12 -20.37
C ARG A 724 11.05 -1.89 -18.86
N HIS A 725 10.68 -2.87 -18.03
CA HIS A 725 10.99 -2.94 -16.59
C HIS A 725 11.05 -4.38 -16.09
N LYS A 726 11.71 -4.59 -14.94
CA LYS A 726 11.55 -5.85 -14.20
C LYS A 726 10.14 -5.90 -13.62
N THR A 727 9.49 -7.05 -13.75
CA THR A 727 8.17 -7.27 -13.18
C THR A 727 8.17 -8.50 -12.28
N ASN A 728 7.45 -8.42 -11.15
CA ASN A 728 7.09 -9.56 -10.33
C ASN A 728 5.60 -9.91 -10.51
N LYS A 729 4.95 -9.33 -11.52
CA LYS A 729 3.56 -9.61 -11.86
C LYS A 729 3.43 -11.03 -12.38
N LYS A 730 2.24 -11.60 -12.22
CA LYS A 730 1.92 -12.89 -12.79
C LYS A 730 2.03 -12.83 -14.31
N LEU A 731 2.73 -13.80 -14.91
CA LEU A 731 2.80 -13.94 -16.34
C LEU A 731 1.72 -14.90 -16.82
N TYR A 732 1.04 -14.53 -17.89
CA TYR A 732 0.08 -15.35 -18.60
C TYR A 732 0.64 -15.73 -19.94
N ARG A 733 0.64 -17.02 -20.23
CA ARG A 733 0.96 -17.54 -21.55
C ARG A 733 -0.32 -17.62 -22.37
N ILE A 734 -0.39 -16.82 -23.42
CA ILE A 734 -1.49 -16.86 -24.36
C ILE A 734 -1.17 -17.90 -25.43
N ALA A 735 -2.02 -18.92 -25.52
CA ALA A 735 -1.85 -20.02 -26.46
C ALA A 735 -3.07 -20.13 -27.41
N ASP A 736 -2.83 -20.56 -28.66
CA ASP A 736 -3.89 -20.86 -29.61
C ASP A 736 -4.59 -22.19 -29.25
N ILE A 737 -5.91 -22.18 -29.22
CA ILE A 737 -6.75 -23.34 -28.89
C ILE A 737 -6.66 -24.44 -29.96
N HIS A 738 -6.49 -24.05 -31.22
CA HIS A 738 -6.62 -24.99 -32.34
C HIS A 738 -5.52 -26.04 -32.39
N ASN A 739 -4.37 -25.77 -31.79
CA ASN A 739 -3.24 -26.71 -31.74
C ASN A 739 -2.71 -27.02 -30.34
N GLY A 740 -3.20 -26.36 -29.27
CA GLY A 740 -2.85 -26.67 -27.86
C GLY A 740 -1.39 -26.52 -27.46
N LYS A 741 -0.52 -26.19 -28.41
CA LYS A 741 0.94 -26.11 -28.28
C LYS A 741 1.55 -24.80 -28.76
N ASP A 742 0.79 -23.99 -29.47
CA ASP A 742 1.31 -22.77 -30.07
C ASP A 742 1.10 -21.60 -29.10
N CYS A 743 2.19 -21.14 -28.52
CA CYS A 743 2.20 -19.98 -27.64
C CYS A 743 2.30 -18.70 -28.48
N ILE A 744 1.43 -17.74 -28.20
CA ILE A 744 1.40 -16.45 -28.90
C ILE A 744 2.32 -15.45 -28.21
N SER A 745 2.24 -15.35 -26.89
CA SER A 745 3.07 -14.44 -26.10
C SER A 745 2.97 -14.73 -24.60
N ASP A 746 4.04 -14.43 -23.87
CA ASP A 746 4.02 -14.33 -22.40
C ASP A 746 3.87 -12.86 -22.03
N ILE A 747 2.83 -12.52 -21.26
CA ILE A 747 2.46 -11.16 -20.92
C ILE A 747 2.08 -11.03 -19.46
N THR A 748 2.22 -9.83 -18.92
CA THR A 748 1.88 -9.55 -17.52
C THR A 748 0.37 -9.51 -17.29
N GLU A 749 -0.08 -9.76 -16.07
CA GLU A 749 -1.50 -9.82 -15.67
C GLU A 749 -2.30 -8.52 -15.92
N ASP A 750 -1.62 -7.40 -16.05
CA ASP A 750 -2.22 -6.09 -16.33
C ASP A 750 -2.06 -5.66 -17.80
N HIS A 751 -1.46 -6.50 -18.63
CA HIS A 751 -1.33 -6.21 -20.05
C HIS A 751 -2.69 -6.15 -20.73
N SER A 752 -2.88 -5.16 -21.58
CA SER A 752 -4.12 -4.99 -22.33
C SER A 752 -4.02 -5.68 -23.67
N LEU A 753 -4.86 -6.68 -23.86
CA LEU A 753 -5.13 -7.30 -25.16
C LEU A 753 -6.40 -6.72 -25.76
N PHE A 754 -6.61 -6.96 -27.05
CA PHE A 754 -7.83 -6.55 -27.73
C PHE A 754 -8.50 -7.77 -28.36
N ASN A 755 -9.82 -7.90 -28.20
CA ASN A 755 -10.61 -8.89 -28.89
C ASN A 755 -10.92 -8.44 -30.33
N ASP A 756 -11.60 -9.27 -31.11
CA ASP A 756 -11.99 -8.98 -32.48
C ASP A 756 -12.94 -7.79 -32.60
N ASP A 757 -13.68 -7.43 -31.54
CA ASP A 757 -14.52 -6.23 -31.45
C ASP A 757 -13.74 -4.99 -30.99
N MET A 758 -12.42 -5.10 -30.83
CA MET A 758 -11.54 -4.03 -30.33
C MET A 758 -11.80 -3.57 -28.90
N GLN A 759 -12.44 -4.40 -28.11
CA GLN A 759 -12.58 -4.16 -26.69
C GLN A 759 -11.30 -4.62 -25.97
N LYS A 760 -10.90 -3.82 -24.99
CA LYS A 760 -9.74 -4.09 -24.16
C LYS A 760 -10.05 -5.17 -23.14
N ILE A 761 -9.29 -6.25 -23.14
CA ILE A 761 -9.43 -7.37 -22.20
C ILE A 761 -8.12 -7.61 -21.46
N LYS A 762 -8.23 -8.13 -20.23
CA LYS A 762 -7.06 -8.53 -19.43
C LYS A 762 -6.71 -9.98 -19.73
N PRO A 763 -5.44 -10.39 -19.55
CA PRO A 763 -5.03 -11.79 -19.67
C PRO A 763 -5.81 -12.74 -18.76
N SER A 764 -6.22 -12.28 -17.59
CA SER A 764 -7.03 -13.05 -16.64
C SER A 764 -8.44 -13.35 -17.12
N ASP A 765 -8.95 -12.56 -18.07
CA ASP A 765 -10.34 -12.60 -18.52
C ASP A 765 -10.48 -13.41 -19.82
N ILE A 766 -9.36 -13.90 -20.34
CA ILE A 766 -9.31 -14.73 -21.55
C ILE A 766 -9.74 -16.16 -21.21
N ASN A 767 -10.62 -16.70 -22.06
CA ASN A 767 -11.09 -18.09 -22.00
C ASN A 767 -11.04 -18.73 -23.41
N GLU A 768 -11.41 -19.98 -23.52
CA GLU A 768 -11.35 -20.75 -24.75
C GLU A 768 -12.21 -20.18 -25.91
N SER A 769 -13.20 -19.35 -25.62
CA SER A 769 -14.03 -18.72 -26.64
C SER A 769 -13.55 -17.32 -27.03
N THR A 770 -12.53 -16.79 -26.37
CA THR A 770 -12.01 -15.43 -26.59
C THR A 770 -11.23 -15.38 -27.90
N LYS A 771 -11.68 -14.52 -28.82
CA LYS A 771 -10.95 -14.22 -30.06
C LYS A 771 -10.12 -12.97 -29.85
N LEU A 772 -8.83 -13.08 -30.08
CA LEU A 772 -7.89 -11.97 -30.01
C LEU A 772 -7.65 -11.37 -31.38
N GLU A 773 -7.50 -10.03 -31.44
CA GLU A 773 -7.08 -9.34 -32.66
C GLU A 773 -5.66 -9.76 -33.03
N TYR A 774 -5.48 -10.20 -34.25
CA TYR A 774 -4.21 -10.66 -34.79
C TYR A 774 -3.98 -10.10 -36.18
N LYS A 775 -2.75 -9.64 -36.47
CA LYS A 775 -2.37 -9.16 -37.79
C LYS A 775 -1.10 -9.84 -38.31
N SER A 776 -1.21 -10.49 -39.42
CA SER A 776 -0.08 -11.10 -40.11
C SER A 776 0.72 -10.06 -40.90
N PRO A 777 2.05 -10.10 -40.91
CA PRO A 777 2.85 -9.17 -41.70
C PRO A 777 2.65 -9.40 -43.21
N LEU A 778 2.61 -8.30 -43.94
CA LEU A 778 2.65 -8.33 -45.39
C LEU A 778 4.10 -8.44 -45.87
N PHE A 779 4.50 -9.60 -46.38
CA PHE A 779 5.85 -9.83 -46.90
C PHE A 779 6.09 -9.10 -48.20
N CYS A 780 7.36 -8.69 -48.45
CA CYS A 780 7.75 -8.05 -49.69
C CYS A 780 7.46 -8.93 -50.92
N LYS A 781 6.88 -8.36 -51.98
CA LYS A 781 6.69 -9.06 -53.27
C LYS A 781 8.02 -9.27 -53.99
N LYS A 782 9.01 -8.39 -53.77
CA LYS A 782 10.36 -8.48 -54.34
C LYS A 782 11.31 -8.78 -53.20
N GLY A 783 11.72 -10.05 -53.06
CA GLY A 783 12.74 -10.48 -52.12
C GLY A 783 13.96 -11.01 -52.86
N ASN A 784 15.02 -11.32 -52.08
CA ASN A 784 16.27 -11.88 -52.67
C ASN A 784 16.09 -13.35 -52.98
N LYS A 785 16.71 -13.79 -54.09
CA LYS A 785 16.82 -15.22 -54.40
C LYS A 785 17.83 -15.87 -53.46
N ILE A 786 17.49 -17.03 -52.95
CA ILE A 786 18.37 -17.85 -52.10
C ILE A 786 19.02 -18.91 -52.98
N SER A 787 20.35 -19.14 -52.87
CA SER A 787 21.02 -20.23 -53.59
C SER A 787 20.47 -21.59 -53.14
N GLU A 788 20.47 -22.58 -54.03
CA GLU A 788 19.93 -23.90 -53.77
C GLU A 788 20.63 -24.56 -52.56
N GLU A 789 21.94 -24.35 -52.43
CA GLU A 789 22.73 -24.88 -51.29
C GLU A 789 22.26 -24.27 -49.98
N LYS A 790 22.11 -22.91 -49.91
CA LYS A 790 21.63 -22.20 -48.72
C LYS A 790 20.18 -22.59 -48.44
N PHE A 791 19.36 -22.72 -49.47
CA PHE A 791 17.96 -23.16 -49.33
C PHE A 791 17.85 -24.51 -48.63
N ARG A 792 18.64 -25.49 -49.03
CA ARG A 792 18.66 -26.84 -48.41
C ARG A 792 19.14 -26.79 -46.96
N LYS A 793 20.20 -26.05 -46.68
CA LYS A 793 20.66 -25.86 -45.29
C LYS A 793 19.59 -25.25 -44.38
N LEU A 794 18.89 -24.21 -44.87
CA LEU A 794 17.77 -23.55 -44.13
C LEU A 794 16.59 -24.51 -43.96
N LEU A 795 16.27 -25.31 -44.99
CA LEU A 795 15.19 -26.28 -44.92
C LEU A 795 15.49 -27.40 -43.90
N ASP A 796 16.68 -27.93 -43.91
CA ASP A 796 17.11 -28.96 -42.96
C ASP A 796 17.19 -28.42 -41.51
N PHE A 797 17.61 -27.17 -41.37
CA PHE A 797 17.56 -26.48 -40.06
C PHE A 797 16.10 -26.34 -39.57
N THR A 798 15.20 -25.93 -40.46
CA THR A 798 13.78 -25.75 -40.09
C THR A 798 13.07 -27.07 -39.80
N VAL A 799 13.45 -28.17 -40.51
CA VAL A 799 12.96 -29.52 -40.19
C VAL A 799 13.44 -30.00 -38.83
N LYS A 800 14.69 -29.70 -38.47
CA LYS A 800 15.26 -30.04 -37.16
C LYS A 800 14.66 -29.17 -36.01
N PHE A 801 14.32 -27.93 -36.33
CA PHE A 801 13.71 -26.98 -35.42
C PHE A 801 12.43 -26.39 -36.04
N PRO A 802 11.31 -27.15 -36.12
CA PRO A 802 10.13 -26.80 -36.91
C PRO A 802 9.41 -25.54 -36.47
N ILE A 803 9.79 -24.96 -35.30
CA ILE A 803 9.29 -23.71 -34.78
C ILE A 803 10.14 -22.49 -35.14
N LYS A 804 11.23 -22.66 -35.90
CA LYS A 804 12.15 -21.59 -36.28
C LYS A 804 12.27 -21.50 -37.80
N ILE A 805 11.72 -20.43 -38.37
CA ILE A 805 11.87 -20.13 -39.78
C ILE A 805 12.95 -19.10 -39.96
N PRO A 806 13.96 -19.43 -40.80
CA PRO A 806 15.05 -18.50 -41.05
C PRO A 806 14.54 -17.20 -41.68
N ILE A 807 15.03 -16.06 -41.19
CA ILE A 807 14.64 -14.75 -41.69
C ILE A 807 14.99 -14.55 -43.17
N GLU A 808 16.00 -15.20 -43.63
CA GLU A 808 16.37 -15.22 -45.05
C GLU A 808 15.25 -15.80 -45.95
N VAL A 809 14.51 -16.79 -45.46
CA VAL A 809 13.37 -17.36 -46.17
C VAL A 809 12.23 -16.34 -46.23
N LEU A 810 11.99 -15.63 -45.12
CA LEU A 810 10.94 -14.56 -45.05
C LEU A 810 11.27 -13.39 -46.00
N ASN A 811 12.53 -13.06 -46.13
CA ASN A 811 12.99 -11.97 -47.01
C ASN A 811 13.32 -12.46 -48.45
N SER A 812 13.05 -13.72 -48.79
CA SER A 812 13.20 -14.21 -50.13
C SER A 812 12.05 -13.83 -51.03
N ASP A 813 12.19 -14.02 -52.36
CA ASP A 813 11.12 -13.83 -53.31
C ASP A 813 9.95 -14.83 -53.11
N VAL A 814 8.78 -14.50 -53.64
CA VAL A 814 7.56 -15.30 -53.43
C VAL A 814 7.72 -16.76 -53.88
N ASN A 815 8.46 -16.99 -54.98
CA ASN A 815 8.64 -18.35 -55.52
C ASN A 815 9.51 -19.18 -54.57
N THR A 816 10.55 -18.59 -54.02
CA THR A 816 11.41 -19.20 -53.00
C THR A 816 10.68 -19.56 -51.73
N ARG A 817 9.84 -18.63 -51.21
CA ARG A 817 8.99 -18.89 -50.05
C ARG A 817 8.00 -20.02 -50.28
N ASN A 818 7.31 -19.97 -51.39
CA ASN A 818 6.33 -21.03 -51.77
C ASN A 818 7.02 -22.40 -51.91
N LYS A 819 8.17 -22.46 -52.61
CA LYS A 819 8.98 -23.69 -52.72
C LYS A 819 9.38 -24.20 -51.33
N PHE A 820 9.81 -23.30 -50.43
CA PHE A 820 10.22 -23.68 -49.09
C PHE A 820 9.03 -24.22 -48.28
N ALA A 821 7.87 -23.58 -48.29
CA ALA A 821 6.68 -24.08 -47.62
C ALA A 821 6.23 -25.46 -48.15
N VAL A 822 6.27 -25.69 -49.45
CA VAL A 822 5.92 -26.99 -50.07
C VAL A 822 6.90 -28.08 -49.66
N GLU A 823 8.21 -27.80 -49.67
CA GLU A 823 9.21 -28.81 -49.31
C GLU A 823 9.24 -29.08 -47.79
N LEU A 824 9.01 -28.04 -46.98
CA LEU A 824 8.85 -28.18 -45.53
C LEU A 824 7.61 -29.01 -45.18
N SER A 825 6.48 -28.75 -45.87
CA SER A 825 5.24 -29.54 -45.69
C SER A 825 5.47 -31.02 -46.00
N LYS A 826 6.20 -31.35 -47.07
CA LYS A 826 6.54 -32.72 -47.40
C LYS A 826 7.39 -33.38 -46.33
N LYS A 827 8.44 -32.68 -45.81
CA LYS A 827 9.34 -33.22 -44.80
C LYS A 827 8.67 -33.37 -43.41
N LEU A 828 7.81 -32.45 -43.02
CA LEU A 828 7.11 -32.50 -41.73
C LEU A 828 5.81 -33.31 -41.79
N LYS A 829 5.39 -33.74 -42.97
CA LYS A 829 4.08 -34.43 -43.22
C LYS A 829 2.86 -33.66 -42.70
N GLN A 830 2.91 -32.34 -42.77
CA GLN A 830 1.84 -31.43 -42.37
C GLN A 830 1.63 -30.37 -43.43
N PRO A 831 0.39 -29.96 -43.72
CA PRO A 831 0.13 -28.90 -44.68
C PRO A 831 0.58 -27.55 -44.13
N ILE A 832 1.59 -26.97 -44.73
CA ILE A 832 2.09 -25.63 -44.39
C ILE A 832 1.77 -24.69 -45.52
N THR A 833 0.96 -23.66 -45.24
CA THR A 833 0.71 -22.55 -46.16
C THR A 833 1.47 -21.33 -45.68
N ILE A 834 1.71 -20.34 -46.53
CA ILE A 834 2.36 -19.08 -46.14
C ILE A 834 1.56 -18.35 -45.02
N GLU A 835 0.23 -18.47 -45.00
CA GLU A 835 -0.65 -17.90 -43.98
C GLU A 835 -0.56 -18.66 -42.62
N ASN A 836 -0.53 -19.97 -42.66
CA ASN A 836 -0.30 -20.79 -41.47
C ASN A 836 1.12 -20.62 -40.94
N TYR A 837 2.04 -20.30 -41.81
CA TYR A 837 3.45 -20.08 -41.55
C TYR A 837 3.66 -18.88 -40.61
N SER A 838 3.00 -17.75 -40.84
CA SER A 838 3.08 -16.59 -40.00
C SER A 838 2.45 -16.82 -38.62
N LYS A 839 1.42 -17.68 -38.51
CA LYS A 839 0.80 -18.07 -37.23
C LYS A 839 1.71 -18.99 -36.40
N VAL A 840 2.30 -20.01 -37.03
CA VAL A 840 3.27 -20.91 -36.39
C VAL A 840 4.51 -20.16 -35.93
N PHE A 841 4.86 -19.09 -36.63
CA PHE A 841 6.06 -18.33 -36.39
C PHE A 841 5.97 -17.45 -35.13
N VAL A 842 4.84 -16.80 -34.87
CA VAL A 842 4.61 -16.02 -33.67
C VAL A 842 4.58 -16.91 -32.42
N ALA A 843 4.05 -18.13 -32.57
CA ALA A 843 4.04 -19.11 -31.47
C ALA A 843 5.42 -19.74 -31.18
N GLY A 844 6.32 -19.81 -32.14
CA GLY A 844 7.59 -20.49 -31.99
C GLY A 844 8.68 -19.74 -31.23
N PHE A 845 8.56 -18.41 -31.10
CA PHE A 845 9.59 -17.58 -30.44
C PHE A 845 9.55 -17.58 -28.90
N ASN A 846 8.49 -18.09 -28.30
CA ASN A 846 8.33 -18.14 -26.87
C ASN A 846 8.98 -19.36 -26.16
N PHE A 847 9.67 -20.22 -26.88
CA PHE A 847 10.29 -21.45 -26.33
C PHE A 847 11.81 -21.38 -26.18
N LEU A 848 12.38 -20.22 -26.26
CA LEU A 848 13.79 -19.98 -25.95
C LEU A 848 13.85 -18.96 -24.80
#